data_bbf25efec3f3650c33582ea8d7768d6a
#
_entry.id   bbf25efec3f3650c33582ea8d7768d6a
#
_cell.length_a   1.000
_cell.length_b   1.000
_cell.length_c   1.000
_cell.angle_alpha   90.00
_cell.angle_beta   90.00
_cell.angle_gamma   90.00
#
_symmetry.space_group_name_H-M   'P 1'
#
loop_
_entity.id
_entity.type
_entity.pdbx_description
1 polymer ?
#
loop_
_entity_poly.entity_id
_entity_poly.type
_entity_poly.pdbx_seq_one_letter_code
_entity_poly.pdbx_strand_id
1 'polypeptide(L)'
;MENLKTYTFDEAYKASLNYFAGDELAARVWVNKYAMKDSYGNIYECSPEDMHHRLANEIARIEKKYENPMSAEEIFSLLDHFRYIIPAGSPMTGIGNDHQVASLSNCFVIGIEGDADSYGAIMRLDEEQVQLMKRRGGVGHDLSQIRPKGTPVNNSALTSTGLVPFMERYSNSTREVAQDGRRGALMLSVSIKHPDSEAFIDAKMTEGKVTGANVSVKIDDEFMKAAVADKPYTQKFPIDSSNPLVEKQISAKKLWGKIVHNAWKSAEPGVLFWDTIIRESIPDCYADLGFKTVSTNPCGEIPLCPYDSCRLLSVNLYSYVENPFTKEAKFNFELFKKHVAKAQRIMDDIIDLELEKIDLIMSKIENDPQCDDIKHAEYHLWEKIKSKSSKGRRTGVGITAEGDMIAAMGLRYGTQEATDFSVDVHRTLALAAYRSSVEMAKERGAFEIFSAEREANNPFILRIKEADPQLYEDMLKYGRRNIACLTIAPTGTTSLMTQTTSGIEPVFMPVYKRRRKVNPNDADVHVDFVDEVGDSFEEYIVYHRKFLEWMRVNGIDTEKRYTQEEIDALVAQSPYYKATANDVDWLMKVRMQGAIQKWVDHSISVTVNLPNDVDEALVNKLYVEAWRSGCKGCTIYRDGSRSGVMIAVSKKDKKKADKEKEVAKDMPVKPLHNVVEVRPKELECDVVRFQNNKEKWVAFVGLLDGYPYEIFTGLQDDEEGIALPKTVTKGKIIKQIEPDGKRRYDFQFENKRGYKTTVEGL
;
A
#
# COMPACT_ATOMS: atom_id res chain seq x y z
N MET A 1 36.88 -7.95 -13.56
CA MET A 1 35.87 -7.75 -12.48
C MET A 1 36.66 -7.81 -11.19
N GLU A 2 36.84 -6.68 -10.52
CA GLU A 2 37.37 -6.65 -9.17
C GLU A 2 36.49 -7.53 -8.30
N ASN A 3 37.09 -8.36 -7.43
CA ASN A 3 36.36 -9.15 -6.44
C ASN A 3 35.69 -8.19 -5.46
N LEU A 4 34.47 -7.75 -5.76
CA LEU A 4 33.66 -6.98 -4.85
C LEU A 4 33.39 -7.83 -3.60
N LYS A 5 33.64 -7.25 -2.43
CA LYS A 5 33.41 -7.92 -1.16
C LYS A 5 31.92 -8.20 -0.98
N THR A 6 31.59 -9.43 -0.62
CA THR A 6 30.23 -9.85 -0.27
C THR A 6 30.13 -10.12 1.22
N TYR A 7 28.90 -10.01 1.75
CA TYR A 7 28.59 -10.23 3.15
C TYR A 7 27.50 -11.29 3.28
N THR A 8 27.56 -12.06 4.36
CA THR A 8 26.46 -12.94 4.75
C THR A 8 25.30 -12.11 5.30
N PHE A 9 24.11 -12.71 5.35
CA PHE A 9 22.96 -12.07 6.00
C PHE A 9 23.27 -11.68 7.45
N ASP A 10 23.92 -12.57 8.20
CA ASP A 10 24.21 -12.36 9.63
C ASP A 10 25.21 -11.22 9.85
N GLU A 11 26.23 -11.10 8.99
CA GLU A 11 27.19 -9.98 9.05
C GLU A 11 26.48 -8.64 8.79
N ALA A 12 25.69 -8.56 7.71
CA ALA A 12 24.95 -7.35 7.36
C ALA A 12 23.87 -7.02 8.41
N TYR A 13 23.17 -8.01 8.93
CA TYR A 13 22.18 -7.83 9.99
C TYR A 13 22.80 -7.30 11.27
N LYS A 14 23.92 -7.87 11.71
CA LYS A 14 24.62 -7.45 12.94
C LYS A 14 25.15 -6.02 12.84
N ALA A 15 25.74 -5.66 11.70
CA ALA A 15 26.19 -4.29 11.45
C ALA A 15 25.01 -3.30 11.41
N SER A 16 23.93 -3.67 10.75
CA SER A 16 22.71 -2.86 10.68
C SER A 16 22.02 -2.72 12.03
N LEU A 17 22.04 -3.76 12.87
CA LEU A 17 21.50 -3.70 14.24
C LEU A 17 22.21 -2.64 15.07
N ASN A 18 23.54 -2.55 14.96
CA ASN A 18 24.31 -1.49 15.59
C ASN A 18 23.96 -0.10 15.04
N TYR A 19 23.83 0.02 13.70
CA TYR A 19 23.45 1.26 13.06
C TYR A 19 22.09 1.79 13.53
N PHE A 20 21.11 0.90 13.73
CA PHE A 20 19.77 1.24 14.21
C PHE A 20 19.61 1.20 15.74
N ALA A 21 20.72 1.26 16.48
CA ALA A 21 20.71 1.25 17.95
C ALA A 21 19.86 0.12 18.56
N GLY A 22 20.01 -1.10 18.04
CA GLY A 22 19.33 -2.30 18.53
C GLY A 22 17.91 -2.52 18.00
N ASP A 23 17.45 -1.76 17.01
CA ASP A 23 16.15 -1.99 16.37
C ASP A 23 16.22 -3.14 15.36
N GLU A 24 15.80 -4.33 15.82
CA GLU A 24 15.83 -5.56 15.02
C GLU A 24 14.95 -5.46 13.76
N LEU A 25 13.80 -4.78 13.86
CA LEU A 25 12.87 -4.67 12.74
C LEU A 25 13.46 -3.78 11.64
N ALA A 26 14.00 -2.63 12.01
CA ALA A 26 14.67 -1.72 11.07
C ALA A 26 15.85 -2.40 10.38
N ALA A 27 16.71 -3.09 11.15
CA ALA A 27 17.87 -3.81 10.64
C ALA A 27 17.47 -4.91 9.65
N ARG A 28 16.51 -5.75 10.02
CA ARG A 28 15.99 -6.84 9.16
C ARG A 28 15.35 -6.33 7.88
N VAL A 29 14.55 -5.26 7.99
CA VAL A 29 13.90 -4.63 6.83
C VAL A 29 14.95 -4.08 5.87
N TRP A 30 15.99 -3.40 6.36
CA TRP A 30 17.02 -2.87 5.51
C TRP A 30 17.77 -3.98 4.77
N VAL A 31 18.27 -5.00 5.47
CA VAL A 31 19.01 -6.10 4.84
C VAL A 31 18.17 -6.83 3.80
N ASN A 32 16.89 -7.10 4.09
CA ASN A 32 16.03 -7.85 3.18
C ASN A 32 15.61 -7.04 1.94
N LYS A 33 15.37 -5.73 2.08
CA LYS A 33 14.70 -4.94 1.04
C LYS A 33 15.60 -3.92 0.34
N TYR A 34 16.65 -3.41 0.99
CA TYR A 34 17.38 -2.23 0.52
C TYR A 34 18.87 -2.43 0.32
N ALA A 35 19.51 -3.35 1.04
CA ALA A 35 20.90 -3.69 0.80
C ALA A 35 21.11 -4.10 -0.65
N MET A 36 22.19 -3.61 -1.27
CA MET A 36 22.50 -3.92 -2.66
C MET A 36 22.77 -5.41 -2.83
N LYS A 37 22.07 -6.02 -3.78
CA LYS A 37 22.14 -7.45 -4.09
C LYS A 37 22.22 -7.67 -5.59
N ASP A 38 22.82 -8.79 -5.96
CA ASP A 38 22.71 -9.34 -7.31
C ASP A 38 21.50 -10.28 -7.46
N SER A 39 21.34 -10.86 -8.65
CA SER A 39 20.24 -11.81 -8.94
C SER A 39 20.39 -13.16 -8.23
N TYR A 40 21.53 -13.43 -7.61
CA TYR A 40 21.81 -14.65 -6.85
C TYR A 40 21.63 -14.46 -5.35
N GLY A 41 21.31 -13.23 -4.91
CA GLY A 41 21.10 -12.88 -3.52
C GLY A 41 22.38 -12.54 -2.74
N ASN A 42 23.53 -12.41 -3.41
CA ASN A 42 24.76 -11.95 -2.79
C ASN A 42 24.60 -10.50 -2.31
N ILE A 43 24.98 -10.21 -1.07
CA ILE A 43 24.86 -8.88 -0.46
C ILE A 43 26.21 -8.16 -0.58
N TYR A 44 26.20 -6.94 -1.12
CA TYR A 44 27.39 -6.12 -1.37
C TYR A 44 27.56 -4.96 -0.38
N GLU A 45 26.62 -4.75 0.50
CA GLU A 45 26.63 -3.69 1.52
C GLU A 45 26.49 -4.27 2.91
N CYS A 46 27.33 -3.82 3.84
CA CYS A 46 27.33 -4.30 5.22
C CYS A 46 26.27 -3.61 6.08
N SER A 47 26.05 -2.31 5.84
CA SER A 47 25.15 -1.48 6.64
C SER A 47 24.49 -0.39 5.79
N PRO A 48 23.47 0.32 6.33
CA PRO A 48 22.90 1.48 5.66
C PRO A 48 23.89 2.59 5.31
N GLU A 49 25.00 2.69 6.05
CA GLU A 49 26.06 3.66 5.79
C GLU A 49 26.67 3.44 4.40
N ASP A 50 26.97 2.18 4.03
CA ASP A 50 27.49 1.83 2.70
C ASP A 50 26.50 2.24 1.60
N MET A 51 25.21 1.99 1.81
CA MET A 51 24.15 2.42 0.89
C MET A 51 24.13 3.95 0.73
N HIS A 52 24.20 4.69 1.82
CA HIS A 52 24.16 6.15 1.76
C HIS A 52 25.40 6.73 1.07
N HIS A 53 26.57 6.12 1.23
CA HIS A 53 27.77 6.50 0.46
C HIS A 53 27.60 6.24 -1.03
N ARG A 54 27.04 5.09 -1.42
CA ARG A 54 26.72 4.77 -2.82
C ARG A 54 25.78 5.80 -3.42
N LEU A 55 24.69 6.11 -2.74
CA LEU A 55 23.72 7.10 -3.19
C LEU A 55 24.35 8.49 -3.31
N ALA A 56 25.10 8.93 -2.31
CA ALA A 56 25.73 10.24 -2.29
C ALA A 56 26.75 10.41 -3.41
N ASN A 57 27.55 9.38 -3.68
CA ASN A 57 28.55 9.40 -4.75
C ASN A 57 27.90 9.52 -6.14
N GLU A 58 26.84 8.76 -6.41
CA GLU A 58 26.14 8.80 -7.68
C GLU A 58 25.37 10.11 -7.90
N ILE A 59 24.72 10.63 -6.88
CA ILE A 59 24.05 11.94 -6.94
C ILE A 59 25.09 13.05 -7.16
N ALA A 60 26.21 13.02 -6.45
CA ALA A 60 27.31 13.97 -6.65
C ALA A 60 27.92 13.87 -8.05
N ARG A 61 27.94 12.70 -8.67
CA ARG A 61 28.36 12.51 -10.06
C ARG A 61 27.46 13.28 -11.03
N ILE A 62 26.17 13.26 -10.81
CA ILE A 62 25.20 14.05 -11.60
C ILE A 62 25.36 15.55 -11.33
N GLU A 63 25.49 15.95 -10.08
CA GLU A 63 25.67 17.34 -9.67
C GLU A 63 26.85 18.02 -10.41
N LYS A 64 27.94 17.28 -10.63
CA LYS A 64 29.11 17.79 -11.35
C LYS A 64 28.85 18.18 -12.81
N LYS A 65 27.70 17.82 -13.39
CA LYS A 65 27.28 18.27 -14.72
C LYS A 65 26.76 19.72 -14.71
N TYR A 66 26.48 20.28 -13.55
CA TYR A 66 25.82 21.57 -13.35
C TYR A 66 26.69 22.54 -12.55
N GLU A 67 26.28 23.80 -12.52
CA GLU A 67 26.93 24.83 -11.72
C GLU A 67 26.64 24.62 -10.23
N ASN A 68 27.57 25.03 -9.37
CA ASN A 68 27.45 24.94 -7.89
C ASN A 68 27.08 23.55 -7.38
N PRO A 69 27.80 22.50 -7.71
CA PRO A 69 27.46 21.13 -7.35
C PRO A 69 27.54 20.89 -5.86
N MET A 70 26.59 20.17 -5.30
CA MET A 70 26.71 19.60 -3.95
C MET A 70 27.80 18.51 -3.95
N SER A 71 28.61 18.46 -2.88
CA SER A 71 29.60 17.40 -2.70
C SER A 71 28.96 16.10 -2.22
N ALA A 72 29.65 14.98 -2.40
CA ALA A 72 29.20 13.69 -1.89
C ALA A 72 29.07 13.69 -0.36
N GLU A 73 29.98 14.39 0.35
CA GLU A 73 29.94 14.52 1.81
C GLU A 73 28.71 15.31 2.26
N GLU A 74 28.37 16.38 1.56
CA GLU A 74 27.16 17.15 1.84
C GLU A 74 25.91 16.31 1.64
N ILE A 75 25.79 15.60 0.52
CA ILE A 75 24.66 14.72 0.23
C ILE A 75 24.58 13.59 1.26
N PHE A 76 25.71 12.93 1.59
CA PHE A 76 25.77 11.90 2.61
C PHE A 76 25.25 12.41 3.96
N SER A 77 25.64 13.60 4.39
CA SER A 77 25.19 14.20 5.65
C SER A 77 23.67 14.44 5.72
N LEU A 78 23.01 14.60 4.57
CA LEU A 78 21.55 14.73 4.47
C LEU A 78 20.83 13.39 4.55
N LEU A 79 21.47 12.31 4.10
CA LEU A 79 20.89 10.97 4.00
C LEU A 79 21.14 10.12 5.24
N ASP A 80 22.34 10.24 5.83
CA ASP A 80 22.83 9.31 6.86
C ASP A 80 21.92 9.25 8.09
N HIS A 81 21.82 8.06 8.67
CA HIS A 81 20.91 7.71 9.76
C HIS A 81 19.43 7.98 9.45
N PHE A 82 19.06 8.12 8.16
CA PHE A 82 17.69 8.47 7.73
C PHE A 82 17.18 9.72 8.45
N ARG A 83 18.11 10.63 8.73
CA ARG A 83 17.84 11.76 9.61
C ARG A 83 17.00 12.84 8.94
N TYR A 84 17.37 13.29 7.75
CA TYR A 84 16.75 14.44 7.09
C TYR A 84 16.03 14.09 5.81
N ILE A 85 16.70 13.42 4.87
CA ILE A 85 16.20 13.12 3.54
C ILE A 85 16.26 11.60 3.31
N ILE A 86 15.15 11.03 2.92
CA ILE A 86 14.97 9.59 2.73
C ILE A 86 14.45 9.34 1.30
N PRO A 87 15.29 8.92 0.36
CA PRO A 87 14.82 8.45 -0.95
C PRO A 87 13.89 7.24 -0.78
N ALA A 88 12.94 7.08 -1.69
CA ALA A 88 12.05 5.92 -1.66
C ALA A 88 12.78 4.64 -2.08
N GLY A 89 12.10 3.50 -1.97
CA GLY A 89 12.70 2.19 -2.13
C GLY A 89 13.40 1.95 -3.47
N SER A 90 12.82 2.38 -4.59
CA SER A 90 13.43 2.19 -5.91
C SER A 90 14.73 3.00 -6.09
N PRO A 91 14.79 4.28 -5.72
CA PRO A 91 16.06 5.01 -5.66
C PRO A 91 17.09 4.36 -4.72
N MET A 92 16.70 3.98 -3.51
CA MET A 92 17.63 3.36 -2.55
C MET A 92 18.27 2.07 -3.07
N THR A 93 17.49 1.23 -3.75
CA THR A 93 18.00 -0.05 -4.27
C THR A 93 18.68 0.06 -5.61
N GLY A 94 18.28 1.03 -6.44
CA GLY A 94 18.66 1.09 -7.87
C GLY A 94 19.79 2.06 -8.20
N ILE A 95 19.95 3.16 -7.44
CA ILE A 95 21.03 4.14 -7.71
C ILE A 95 22.38 3.47 -7.48
N GLY A 96 23.26 3.49 -8.48
CA GLY A 96 24.59 2.88 -8.42
C GLY A 96 24.58 1.34 -8.33
N ASN A 97 23.44 0.69 -8.53
CA ASN A 97 23.34 -0.76 -8.61
C ASN A 97 23.35 -1.22 -10.07
N ASP A 98 24.47 -1.82 -10.48
CA ASP A 98 24.67 -2.36 -11.83
C ASP A 98 24.36 -3.87 -11.92
N HIS A 99 24.05 -4.52 -10.80
CA HIS A 99 23.69 -5.93 -10.77
C HIS A 99 22.25 -6.20 -11.21
N GLN A 100 21.38 -5.19 -11.12
CA GLN A 100 19.98 -5.29 -11.50
C GLN A 100 19.59 -4.13 -12.43
N VAL A 101 19.04 -4.47 -13.59
CA VAL A 101 18.54 -3.49 -14.55
C VAL A 101 17.09 -3.16 -14.22
N ALA A 102 16.88 -2.14 -13.39
CA ALA A 102 15.59 -1.71 -12.90
C ALA A 102 15.43 -0.18 -12.97
N SER A 103 14.19 0.30 -12.96
CA SER A 103 13.86 1.72 -12.90
C SER A 103 14.06 2.28 -11.48
N LEU A 104 14.38 3.56 -11.39
CA LEU A 104 14.37 4.33 -10.14
C LEU A 104 13.01 4.92 -9.81
N SER A 105 12.06 4.87 -10.75
CA SER A 105 10.69 5.31 -10.53
C SER A 105 9.92 4.27 -9.74
N ASN A 106 9.15 4.74 -8.76
CA ASN A 106 8.34 3.86 -7.92
C ASN A 106 7.02 3.47 -8.58
N CYS A 107 6.44 4.40 -9.36
CA CYS A 107 5.10 4.29 -9.87
C CYS A 107 4.95 4.89 -11.27
N PHE A 108 4.09 4.24 -12.05
CA PHE A 108 3.76 4.62 -13.42
C PHE A 108 2.26 4.61 -13.61
N VAL A 109 1.78 5.39 -14.57
CA VAL A 109 0.46 5.23 -15.16
C VAL A 109 0.66 4.88 -16.64
N ILE A 110 -0.13 3.95 -17.14
CA ILE A 110 -0.18 3.58 -18.55
C ILE A 110 -1.56 3.85 -19.11
N GLY A 111 -1.67 3.97 -20.42
CA GLY A 111 -2.91 4.18 -21.12
C GLY A 111 -2.63 4.40 -22.60
N ILE A 112 -3.55 4.07 -23.45
CA ILE A 112 -3.41 4.31 -24.87
C ILE A 112 -4.09 5.64 -25.21
N GLU A 113 -3.38 6.50 -25.89
CA GLU A 113 -3.94 7.74 -26.40
C GLU A 113 -4.88 7.44 -27.59
N GLY A 114 -6.06 8.06 -27.58
CA GLY A 114 -7.09 7.85 -28.60
C GLY A 114 -8.04 6.72 -28.24
N ASP A 115 -8.39 5.88 -29.21
CA ASP A 115 -9.34 4.78 -29.04
C ASP A 115 -8.65 3.54 -28.41
N ALA A 116 -8.88 3.34 -27.14
CA ALA A 116 -8.33 2.25 -26.35
C ALA A 116 -9.31 1.08 -26.13
N ASP A 117 -10.40 1.04 -26.86
CA ASP A 117 -11.51 0.08 -26.69
C ASP A 117 -11.41 -1.15 -27.61
N SER A 118 -10.22 -1.50 -28.07
CA SER A 118 -9.99 -2.71 -28.85
C SER A 118 -9.31 -3.78 -28.02
N TYR A 119 -9.48 -5.08 -28.39
CA TYR A 119 -8.71 -6.16 -27.77
C TYR A 119 -7.21 -5.94 -27.90
N GLY A 120 -6.74 -5.41 -29.03
CA GLY A 120 -5.34 -5.07 -29.21
C GLY A 120 -4.85 -4.08 -28.18
N ALA A 121 -5.63 -3.01 -27.93
CA ALA A 121 -5.30 -2.02 -26.90
C ALA A 121 -5.32 -2.61 -25.48
N ILE A 122 -6.35 -3.40 -25.16
CA ILE A 122 -6.50 -4.04 -23.85
C ILE A 122 -5.32 -5.01 -23.58
N MET A 123 -4.96 -5.84 -24.55
CA MET A 123 -3.84 -6.78 -24.43
C MET A 123 -2.48 -6.05 -24.36
N ARG A 124 -2.35 -4.94 -25.09
CA ARG A 124 -1.14 -4.11 -25.04
C ARG A 124 -0.93 -3.55 -23.62
N LEU A 125 -1.98 -3.06 -22.97
CA LEU A 125 -1.88 -2.57 -21.59
C LEU A 125 -1.54 -3.68 -20.60
N ASP A 126 -2.04 -4.90 -20.80
CA ASP A 126 -1.68 -6.06 -19.98
C ASP A 126 -0.17 -6.39 -20.09
N GLU A 127 0.36 -6.39 -21.30
CA GLU A 127 1.78 -6.57 -21.57
C GLU A 127 2.62 -5.44 -20.93
N GLU A 128 2.27 -4.18 -21.18
CA GLU A 128 2.98 -3.03 -20.64
C GLU A 128 2.99 -3.02 -19.11
N GLN A 129 1.88 -3.40 -18.46
CA GLN A 129 1.78 -3.58 -17.02
C GLN A 129 2.85 -4.55 -16.49
N VAL A 130 2.95 -5.73 -17.10
CA VAL A 130 3.93 -6.75 -16.71
C VAL A 130 5.36 -6.28 -16.96
N GLN A 131 5.62 -5.63 -18.09
CA GLN A 131 6.93 -5.11 -18.42
C GLN A 131 7.44 -4.06 -17.41
N LEU A 132 6.55 -3.21 -16.88
CA LEU A 132 6.89 -2.25 -15.81
C LEU A 132 7.08 -2.94 -14.46
N MET A 133 6.22 -3.87 -14.11
CA MET A 133 6.30 -4.58 -12.84
C MET A 133 7.58 -5.38 -12.70
N LYS A 134 8.06 -6.03 -13.77
CA LYS A 134 9.35 -6.75 -13.74
C LYS A 134 10.55 -5.81 -13.54
N ARG A 135 10.39 -4.49 -13.77
CA ARG A 135 11.38 -3.44 -13.50
C ARG A 135 11.11 -2.69 -12.19
N ARG A 136 10.34 -3.27 -11.26
CA ARG A 136 10.01 -2.78 -9.91
C ARG A 136 9.00 -1.64 -9.85
N GLY A 137 8.36 -1.26 -10.96
CA GLY A 137 7.33 -0.23 -10.99
C GLY A 137 5.98 -0.71 -10.47
N GLY A 138 5.29 0.09 -9.67
CA GLY A 138 3.85 -0.01 -9.46
C GLY A 138 3.12 0.63 -10.63
N VAL A 139 1.97 0.11 -11.02
CA VAL A 139 1.25 0.54 -12.22
C VAL A 139 -0.18 0.92 -11.89
N GLY A 140 -0.66 2.00 -12.53
CA GLY A 140 -2.07 2.35 -12.53
C GLY A 140 -2.58 2.54 -13.96
N HIS A 141 -3.82 2.16 -14.23
CA HIS A 141 -4.49 2.53 -15.47
C HIS A 141 -6.01 2.59 -15.31
N ASP A 142 -6.64 3.33 -16.21
CA ASP A 142 -8.07 3.65 -16.19
C ASP A 142 -8.84 2.78 -17.17
N LEU A 143 -9.97 2.26 -16.76
CA LEU A 143 -10.82 1.39 -17.56
C LEU A 143 -11.99 2.13 -18.20
N SER A 144 -12.09 3.44 -18.03
CA SER A 144 -13.26 4.24 -18.49
C SER A 144 -13.43 4.27 -20.01
N GLN A 145 -12.41 3.91 -20.78
CA GLN A 145 -12.44 3.85 -22.24
C GLN A 145 -12.96 2.51 -22.80
N ILE A 146 -13.06 1.48 -21.96
CA ILE A 146 -13.58 0.17 -22.38
C ILE A 146 -15.11 0.23 -22.42
N ARG A 147 -15.71 -0.20 -23.55
CA ARG A 147 -17.16 -0.16 -23.72
C ARG A 147 -17.92 -0.99 -22.69
N PRO A 148 -19.09 -0.53 -22.24
CA PRO A 148 -19.88 -1.21 -21.24
C PRO A 148 -20.47 -2.53 -21.74
N LYS A 149 -20.82 -3.39 -20.78
CA LYS A 149 -21.46 -4.69 -21.03
C LYS A 149 -22.71 -4.55 -21.91
N GLY A 150 -22.84 -5.45 -22.89
CA GLY A 150 -23.98 -5.51 -23.78
C GLY A 150 -23.95 -4.56 -24.97
N THR A 151 -22.96 -3.66 -25.06
CA THR A 151 -22.79 -2.83 -26.24
C THR A 151 -22.30 -3.63 -27.46
N PRO A 152 -22.70 -3.28 -28.70
CA PRO A 152 -22.26 -4.00 -29.88
C PRO A 152 -20.76 -3.98 -30.09
N VAL A 153 -20.20 -5.08 -30.55
CA VAL A 153 -18.81 -5.22 -31.01
C VAL A 153 -18.77 -5.79 -32.42
N ASN A 154 -17.78 -5.37 -33.19
CA ASN A 154 -17.62 -5.81 -34.60
C ASN A 154 -16.82 -7.13 -34.71
N ASN A 155 -17.18 -8.12 -33.90
CA ASN A 155 -16.58 -9.46 -33.93
C ASN A 155 -17.65 -10.54 -33.66
N SER A 156 -17.25 -11.81 -33.63
CA SER A 156 -18.15 -12.96 -33.45
C SER A 156 -18.86 -13.00 -32.08
N ALA A 157 -18.42 -12.22 -31.09
CA ALA A 157 -19.07 -12.15 -29.77
C ALA A 157 -20.37 -11.33 -29.79
N LEU A 158 -20.57 -10.48 -30.79
CA LEU A 158 -21.69 -9.56 -30.99
C LEU A 158 -21.83 -8.46 -29.93
N THR A 159 -21.56 -8.74 -28.67
CA THR A 159 -21.68 -7.79 -27.57
C THR A 159 -20.47 -7.84 -26.62
N SER A 160 -20.17 -6.70 -25.97
CA SER A 160 -19.12 -6.56 -24.97
C SER A 160 -19.46 -7.31 -23.68
N THR A 161 -18.46 -7.86 -23.03
CA THR A 161 -18.54 -8.44 -21.68
C THR A 161 -18.43 -7.41 -20.55
N GLY A 162 -18.09 -6.16 -20.88
CA GLY A 162 -17.91 -5.07 -19.93
C GLY A 162 -16.56 -5.09 -19.21
N LEU A 163 -16.45 -4.37 -18.09
CA LEU A 163 -15.18 -4.09 -17.41
C LEU A 163 -14.65 -5.28 -16.59
N VAL A 164 -15.51 -6.03 -15.90
CA VAL A 164 -15.10 -6.99 -14.86
C VAL A 164 -14.15 -8.10 -15.36
N PRO A 165 -14.35 -8.72 -16.54
CA PRO A 165 -13.41 -9.71 -17.03
C PRO A 165 -11.99 -9.15 -17.27
N PHE A 166 -11.87 -7.90 -17.68
CA PHE A 166 -10.57 -7.26 -17.89
C PHE A 166 -9.92 -6.86 -16.55
N MET A 167 -10.71 -6.48 -15.54
CA MET A 167 -10.20 -6.30 -14.17
C MET A 167 -9.57 -7.58 -13.64
N GLU A 168 -10.21 -8.73 -13.85
CA GLU A 168 -9.68 -10.03 -13.43
C GLU A 168 -8.39 -10.39 -14.19
N ARG A 169 -8.34 -10.12 -15.50
CA ARG A 169 -7.13 -10.32 -16.32
C ARG A 169 -5.95 -9.53 -15.75
N TYR A 170 -6.08 -8.23 -15.61
CA TYR A 170 -5.01 -7.36 -15.10
C TYR A 170 -4.60 -7.71 -13.66
N SER A 171 -5.57 -8.08 -12.83
CA SER A 171 -5.32 -8.58 -11.49
C SER A 171 -4.51 -9.88 -11.48
N ASN A 172 -4.79 -10.80 -12.38
CA ASN A 172 -4.07 -12.07 -12.50
C ASN A 172 -2.63 -11.84 -12.97
N SER A 173 -2.42 -11.03 -14.00
CA SER A 173 -1.08 -10.69 -14.50
C SER A 173 -0.22 -10.04 -13.39
N THR A 174 -0.82 -9.20 -12.53
CA THR A 174 -0.11 -8.63 -11.39
C THR A 174 0.39 -9.68 -10.41
N ARG A 175 -0.38 -10.75 -10.18
CA ARG A 175 0.01 -11.83 -9.25
C ARG A 175 1.11 -12.74 -9.77
N GLU A 176 1.26 -12.81 -11.09
CA GLU A 176 2.29 -13.61 -11.76
C GLU A 176 3.69 -12.98 -11.61
N VAL A 177 3.77 -11.66 -11.46
CA VAL A 177 5.04 -10.94 -11.38
C VAL A 177 5.55 -10.88 -9.95
N ALA A 178 6.64 -11.58 -9.67
CA ALA A 178 7.38 -11.47 -8.42
C ALA A 178 8.43 -10.34 -8.52
N GLN A 179 8.54 -9.53 -7.46
CA GLN A 179 9.51 -8.42 -7.36
C GLN A 179 10.42 -8.63 -6.13
N ASP A 180 11.20 -9.69 -6.09
CA ASP A 180 12.12 -9.99 -4.98
C ASP A 180 11.44 -9.88 -3.60
N GLY A 181 10.46 -10.76 -3.35
CA GLY A 181 9.67 -10.78 -2.11
C GLY A 181 8.56 -9.72 -2.02
N ARG A 182 8.35 -8.90 -3.06
CA ARG A 182 7.17 -8.05 -3.23
C ARG A 182 6.27 -8.61 -4.34
N ARG A 183 4.98 -8.46 -4.18
CA ARG A 183 4.03 -8.65 -5.30
C ARG A 183 4.00 -7.39 -6.14
N GLY A 184 3.66 -7.51 -7.41
CA GLY A 184 3.30 -6.37 -8.25
C GLY A 184 2.21 -5.53 -7.58
N ALA A 185 2.20 -4.23 -7.82
CA ALA A 185 1.19 -3.32 -7.30
C ALA A 185 0.43 -2.68 -8.47
N LEU A 186 -0.89 -2.80 -8.45
CA LEU A 186 -1.79 -2.32 -9.49
C LEU A 186 -2.89 -1.44 -8.91
N MET A 187 -3.19 -0.32 -9.62
CA MET A 187 -4.39 0.48 -9.45
C MET A 187 -5.24 0.36 -10.72
N LEU A 188 -6.50 -0.02 -10.55
CA LEU A 188 -7.51 0.09 -11.59
C LEU A 188 -8.51 1.16 -11.18
N SER A 189 -8.78 2.10 -12.07
CA SER A 189 -9.75 3.17 -11.85
C SER A 189 -10.83 3.19 -12.92
N VAL A 190 -11.97 3.75 -12.58
CA VAL A 190 -13.07 4.01 -13.50
C VAL A 190 -13.77 5.31 -13.14
N SER A 191 -14.23 6.05 -14.14
CA SER A 191 -15.10 7.21 -13.93
C SER A 191 -16.49 6.77 -13.47
N ILE A 192 -17.05 7.48 -12.50
CA ILE A 192 -18.45 7.27 -12.06
C ILE A 192 -19.47 7.49 -13.20
N LYS A 193 -19.08 8.23 -14.24
CA LYS A 193 -19.89 8.43 -15.46
C LYS A 193 -20.07 7.15 -16.29
N HIS A 194 -19.18 6.17 -16.11
CA HIS A 194 -19.19 4.95 -16.91
C HIS A 194 -20.40 4.07 -16.54
N PRO A 195 -21.17 3.54 -17.51
CA PRO A 195 -22.35 2.71 -17.22
C PRO A 195 -22.08 1.44 -16.41
N ASP A 196 -20.87 0.88 -16.50
CA ASP A 196 -20.44 -0.31 -15.71
C ASP A 196 -19.78 0.05 -14.38
N SER A 197 -19.81 1.30 -13.94
CA SER A 197 -19.17 1.70 -12.67
C SER A 197 -19.72 0.94 -11.47
N GLU A 198 -21.01 0.60 -11.47
CA GLU A 198 -21.63 -0.21 -10.42
C GLU A 198 -21.04 -1.63 -10.37
N ALA A 199 -20.86 -2.29 -11.51
CA ALA A 199 -20.23 -3.60 -11.60
C ALA A 199 -18.76 -3.54 -11.16
N PHE A 200 -18.04 -2.47 -11.49
CA PHE A 200 -16.69 -2.21 -11.05
C PHE A 200 -16.61 -2.06 -9.50
N ILE A 201 -17.53 -1.31 -8.91
CA ILE A 201 -17.62 -1.09 -7.46
C ILE A 201 -17.84 -2.42 -6.72
N ASP A 202 -18.64 -3.32 -7.30
CA ASP A 202 -18.98 -4.63 -6.71
C ASP A 202 -17.95 -5.71 -7.02
N ALA A 203 -17.00 -5.49 -7.91
CA ALA A 203 -16.10 -6.54 -8.42
C ALA A 203 -15.30 -7.26 -7.34
N LYS A 204 -14.93 -6.57 -6.26
CA LYS A 204 -14.16 -7.14 -5.12
C LYS A 204 -15.04 -7.63 -3.97
N MET A 205 -16.36 -7.50 -4.06
CA MET A 205 -17.29 -8.01 -3.03
C MET A 205 -17.42 -9.52 -3.09
N THR A 206 -17.05 -10.16 -4.19
CA THR A 206 -16.93 -11.61 -4.29
C THR A 206 -15.53 -12.04 -3.85
N GLU A 207 -15.48 -12.91 -2.85
CA GLU A 207 -14.22 -13.43 -2.32
C GLU A 207 -13.36 -14.07 -3.44
N GLY A 208 -12.06 -13.80 -3.42
CA GLY A 208 -11.11 -14.32 -4.39
C GLY A 208 -11.05 -13.60 -5.74
N LYS A 209 -11.93 -12.63 -6.01
CA LYS A 209 -11.91 -11.84 -7.25
C LYS A 209 -11.07 -10.58 -7.15
N VAL A 210 -10.37 -10.24 -8.24
CA VAL A 210 -9.56 -9.00 -8.41
C VAL A 210 -8.60 -8.76 -7.23
N THR A 211 -7.99 -9.81 -6.69
CA THR A 211 -7.15 -9.76 -5.49
C THR A 211 -5.77 -9.13 -5.73
N GLY A 212 -5.35 -8.99 -6.98
CA GLY A 212 -4.06 -8.41 -7.38
C GLY A 212 -4.11 -6.92 -7.67
N ALA A 213 -5.25 -6.25 -7.51
CA ALA A 213 -5.41 -4.83 -7.81
C ALA A 213 -6.09 -4.07 -6.67
N ASN A 214 -5.67 -2.84 -6.42
CA ASN A 214 -6.47 -1.83 -5.75
C ASN A 214 -7.45 -1.25 -6.76
N VAL A 215 -8.65 -0.93 -6.33
CA VAL A 215 -9.68 -0.34 -7.18
C VAL A 215 -10.16 0.98 -6.62
N SER A 216 -10.30 2.00 -7.48
CA SER A 216 -10.77 3.33 -7.09
C SER A 216 -11.74 3.89 -8.10
N VAL A 217 -12.75 4.60 -7.61
CA VAL A 217 -13.75 5.28 -8.44
C VAL A 217 -13.39 6.76 -8.53
N LYS A 218 -13.34 7.28 -9.77
CA LYS A 218 -13.17 8.71 -10.05
C LYS A 218 -14.53 9.39 -9.99
N ILE A 219 -14.74 10.19 -8.95
CA ILE A 219 -16.02 10.84 -8.65
C ILE A 219 -15.92 12.31 -9.00
N ASP A 220 -16.87 12.80 -9.80
CA ASP A 220 -17.00 14.21 -10.13
C ASP A 220 -17.90 14.98 -9.16
N ASP A 221 -17.80 16.31 -9.20
CA ASP A 221 -18.58 17.21 -8.35
C ASP A 221 -20.09 17.13 -8.64
N GLU A 222 -20.48 16.88 -9.89
CA GLU A 222 -21.88 16.72 -10.30
C GLU A 222 -22.51 15.51 -9.61
N PHE A 223 -21.79 14.37 -9.61
CA PHE A 223 -22.25 13.17 -8.91
C PHE A 223 -22.37 13.40 -7.40
N MET A 224 -21.36 14.02 -6.76
CA MET A 224 -21.41 14.29 -5.32
C MET A 224 -22.58 15.21 -4.94
N LYS A 225 -22.79 16.27 -5.71
CA LYS A 225 -23.95 17.17 -5.51
C LYS A 225 -25.27 16.42 -5.68
N ALA A 226 -25.39 15.58 -6.71
CA ALA A 226 -26.58 14.79 -6.95
C ALA A 226 -26.81 13.75 -5.82
N ALA A 227 -25.78 13.08 -5.36
CA ALA A 227 -25.87 12.10 -4.27
C ALA A 227 -26.33 12.74 -2.95
N VAL A 228 -25.77 13.90 -2.59
CA VAL A 228 -26.15 14.64 -1.38
C VAL A 228 -27.57 15.19 -1.47
N ALA A 229 -27.98 15.66 -2.65
CA ALA A 229 -29.30 16.26 -2.89
C ALA A 229 -30.40 15.26 -3.29
N ASP A 230 -30.08 13.95 -3.33
CA ASP A 230 -30.98 12.86 -3.76
C ASP A 230 -31.58 13.09 -5.16
N LYS A 231 -30.70 13.45 -6.11
CA LYS A 231 -31.06 13.71 -7.50
C LYS A 231 -30.55 12.61 -8.43
N PRO A 232 -31.18 12.45 -9.62
CA PRO A 232 -30.66 11.56 -10.65
C PRO A 232 -29.31 12.05 -11.19
N TYR A 233 -28.52 11.12 -11.70
CA TYR A 233 -27.23 11.37 -12.35
C TYR A 233 -27.17 10.59 -13.66
N THR A 234 -26.60 11.19 -14.69
CA THR A 234 -26.52 10.60 -16.03
C THR A 234 -25.16 9.93 -16.22
N GLN A 235 -25.18 8.62 -16.48
CA GLN A 235 -24.02 7.87 -16.94
C GLN A 235 -24.05 7.77 -18.47
N LYS A 236 -22.89 7.79 -19.10
CA LYS A 236 -22.77 7.72 -20.56
C LYS A 236 -21.46 7.08 -21.01
N PHE A 237 -21.47 6.54 -22.22
CA PHE A 237 -20.27 6.03 -22.86
C PHE A 237 -20.25 6.43 -24.35
N PRO A 238 -19.15 6.91 -24.92
CA PRO A 238 -17.93 7.36 -24.21
C PRO A 238 -18.20 8.46 -23.20
N ILE A 239 -17.48 8.45 -22.07
CA ILE A 239 -17.76 9.30 -20.90
C ILE A 239 -17.68 10.81 -21.18
N ASP A 240 -16.84 11.22 -22.14
CA ASP A 240 -16.63 12.62 -22.52
C ASP A 240 -17.35 12.99 -23.82
N SER A 241 -18.15 12.07 -24.44
CA SER A 241 -18.81 12.31 -25.70
C SER A 241 -20.01 13.21 -25.54
N SER A 242 -20.20 14.15 -26.50
CA SER A 242 -21.44 14.91 -26.66
C SER A 242 -22.54 14.10 -27.35
N ASN A 243 -22.17 13.01 -28.04
CA ASN A 243 -23.08 12.06 -28.68
C ASN A 243 -22.77 10.63 -28.23
N PRO A 244 -23.17 10.25 -27.01
CA PRO A 244 -22.81 8.96 -26.44
C PRO A 244 -23.53 7.79 -27.15
N LEU A 245 -22.84 6.64 -27.20
CA LEU A 245 -23.39 5.37 -27.66
C LEU A 245 -24.40 4.81 -26.66
N VAL A 246 -24.16 5.02 -25.38
CA VAL A 246 -25.00 4.58 -24.26
C VAL A 246 -25.21 5.76 -23.32
N GLU A 247 -26.44 5.97 -22.90
CA GLU A 247 -26.83 6.95 -21.89
C GLU A 247 -27.85 6.31 -20.95
N LYS A 248 -27.66 6.42 -19.66
CA LYS A 248 -28.62 5.94 -18.66
C LYS A 248 -28.68 6.86 -17.45
N GLN A 249 -29.89 7.05 -16.91
CA GLN A 249 -30.10 7.74 -15.66
C GLN A 249 -30.07 6.76 -14.48
N ILE A 250 -29.39 7.15 -13.41
CA ILE A 250 -29.30 6.38 -12.16
C ILE A 250 -29.63 7.26 -10.96
N SER A 251 -29.93 6.62 -9.83
CA SER A 251 -29.94 7.31 -8.53
C SER A 251 -28.53 7.49 -8.02
N ALA A 252 -28.04 8.73 -8.00
CA ALA A 252 -26.71 9.04 -7.44
C ALA A 252 -26.60 8.60 -5.98
N LYS A 253 -27.65 8.84 -5.18
CA LYS A 253 -27.68 8.46 -3.75
C LYS A 253 -27.56 6.95 -3.53
N LYS A 254 -28.23 6.13 -4.36
CA LYS A 254 -28.14 4.67 -4.26
C LYS A 254 -26.75 4.17 -4.62
N LEU A 255 -26.14 4.67 -5.69
CA LEU A 255 -24.80 4.28 -6.08
C LEU A 255 -23.75 4.75 -5.07
N TRP A 256 -23.90 5.96 -4.53
CA TRP A 256 -23.07 6.46 -3.44
C TRP A 256 -23.18 5.60 -2.18
N GLY A 257 -24.40 5.22 -1.78
CA GLY A 257 -24.64 4.30 -0.66
C GLY A 257 -23.95 2.96 -0.86
N LYS A 258 -23.90 2.44 -2.08
CA LYS A 258 -23.16 1.22 -2.42
C LYS A 258 -21.64 1.39 -2.27
N ILE A 259 -21.06 2.50 -2.71
CA ILE A 259 -19.65 2.82 -2.52
C ILE A 259 -19.31 2.85 -1.01
N VAL A 260 -20.12 3.54 -0.21
CA VAL A 260 -19.96 3.65 1.24
C VAL A 260 -20.04 2.27 1.91
N HIS A 261 -21.06 1.48 1.55
CA HIS A 261 -21.24 0.12 2.07
C HIS A 261 -20.04 -0.79 1.76
N ASN A 262 -19.59 -0.80 0.51
CA ASN A 262 -18.48 -1.65 0.09
C ASN A 262 -17.17 -1.23 0.76
N ALA A 263 -16.90 0.07 0.87
CA ALA A 263 -15.74 0.59 1.59
C ALA A 263 -15.78 0.24 3.08
N TRP A 264 -16.94 0.35 3.73
CA TRP A 264 -17.14 -0.07 5.13
C TRP A 264 -16.89 -1.57 5.31
N LYS A 265 -17.36 -2.41 4.38
CA LYS A 265 -17.28 -3.87 4.46
C LYS A 265 -15.90 -4.42 4.09
N SER A 266 -15.24 -3.87 3.08
CA SER A 266 -14.01 -4.43 2.48
C SER A 266 -12.86 -3.44 2.28
N ALA A 267 -13.01 -2.20 2.75
CA ALA A 267 -12.07 -1.09 2.55
C ALA A 267 -11.83 -0.70 1.06
N GLU A 268 -12.69 -1.15 0.16
CA GLU A 268 -12.66 -0.81 -1.27
C GLU A 268 -14.09 -0.70 -1.83
N PRO A 269 -14.30 0.14 -2.85
CA PRO A 269 -13.29 0.91 -3.61
C PRO A 269 -12.77 2.12 -2.84
N GLY A 270 -11.57 2.59 -3.21
CA GLY A 270 -11.10 3.92 -2.87
C GLY A 270 -11.87 4.99 -3.64
N VAL A 271 -11.86 6.21 -3.13
CA VAL A 271 -12.53 7.37 -3.74
C VAL A 271 -11.49 8.39 -4.17
N LEU A 272 -11.55 8.79 -5.44
CA LEU A 272 -10.77 9.88 -6.03
C LEU A 272 -11.74 11.01 -6.42
N PHE A 273 -11.59 12.18 -5.81
CA PHE A 273 -12.38 13.37 -6.14
C PHE A 273 -11.80 14.02 -7.41
N TRP A 274 -12.26 13.53 -8.54
CA TRP A 274 -11.60 13.73 -9.82
C TRP A 274 -11.58 15.17 -10.28
N ASP A 275 -12.68 15.91 -10.09
CA ASP A 275 -12.71 17.34 -10.45
C ASP A 275 -11.75 18.16 -9.60
N THR A 276 -11.57 17.82 -8.33
CA THR A 276 -10.57 18.46 -7.46
C THR A 276 -9.16 18.16 -7.95
N ILE A 277 -8.88 16.90 -8.32
CA ILE A 277 -7.57 16.50 -8.88
C ILE A 277 -7.27 17.33 -10.13
N ILE A 278 -8.17 17.36 -11.09
CA ILE A 278 -7.93 18.02 -12.39
C ILE A 278 -7.85 19.54 -12.24
N ARG A 279 -8.73 20.14 -11.45
CA ARG A 279 -8.74 21.58 -11.21
C ARG A 279 -7.42 22.10 -10.62
N GLU A 280 -6.83 21.36 -9.71
CA GLU A 280 -5.58 21.72 -9.02
C GLU A 280 -4.32 21.27 -9.77
N SER A 281 -4.47 20.39 -10.77
CA SER A 281 -3.34 19.79 -11.49
C SER A 281 -2.62 20.77 -12.40
N ILE A 282 -1.34 21.01 -12.13
CA ILE A 282 -0.50 21.81 -13.03
C ILE A 282 -0.18 21.06 -14.34
N PRO A 283 0.15 19.76 -14.33
CA PRO A 283 0.38 19.02 -15.58
C PRO A 283 -0.80 19.06 -16.55
N ASP A 284 -2.04 19.15 -16.09
CA ASP A 284 -3.21 19.24 -16.94
C ASP A 284 -3.34 20.59 -17.70
N CYS A 285 -2.57 21.61 -17.31
CA CYS A 285 -2.37 22.82 -18.14
C CYS A 285 -1.69 22.49 -19.48
N TYR A 286 -1.06 21.32 -19.57
CA TYR A 286 -0.37 20.79 -20.75
C TYR A 286 -1.06 19.55 -21.33
N ALA A 287 -2.37 19.38 -21.11
CA ALA A 287 -3.13 18.20 -21.51
C ALA A 287 -3.05 17.92 -23.02
N ASP A 288 -3.10 18.97 -23.86
CA ASP A 288 -2.95 18.89 -25.31
C ASP A 288 -1.55 18.54 -25.78
N LEU A 289 -0.55 18.65 -24.90
CA LEU A 289 0.83 18.23 -25.13
C LEU A 289 1.13 16.83 -24.56
N GLY A 290 0.07 16.07 -24.25
CA GLY A 290 0.17 14.68 -23.76
C GLY A 290 0.31 14.52 -22.26
N PHE A 291 0.04 15.56 -21.44
CA PHE A 291 0.08 15.51 -19.98
C PHE A 291 -1.31 15.46 -19.31
N LYS A 292 -2.33 15.01 -20.03
CA LYS A 292 -3.69 14.82 -19.48
C LYS A 292 -3.67 13.69 -18.45
N THR A 293 -4.01 14.00 -17.22
CA THR A 293 -4.12 13.01 -16.11
C THR A 293 -5.29 12.06 -16.35
N VAL A 294 -5.06 10.76 -16.22
CA VAL A 294 -6.06 9.71 -16.48
C VAL A 294 -6.31 8.78 -15.30
N SER A 295 -5.30 8.55 -14.45
CA SER A 295 -5.38 7.66 -13.30
C SER A 295 -4.36 8.06 -12.24
N THR A 296 -4.22 7.23 -11.22
CA THR A 296 -3.19 7.38 -10.19
C THR A 296 -2.33 6.13 -10.10
N ASN A 297 -1.20 6.24 -9.39
CA ASN A 297 -0.42 5.10 -8.94
C ASN A 297 -1.22 4.23 -7.92
N PRO A 298 -0.72 3.03 -7.55
CA PRO A 298 -1.44 2.12 -6.66
C PRO A 298 -1.86 2.68 -5.29
N CYS A 299 -1.12 3.65 -4.74
CA CYS A 299 -1.42 4.26 -3.45
C CYS A 299 -2.21 5.58 -3.55
N GLY A 300 -2.48 6.06 -4.76
CA GLY A 300 -3.36 7.20 -5.02
C GLY A 300 -2.74 8.59 -4.83
N GLU A 301 -1.46 8.69 -4.41
CA GLU A 301 -0.82 9.98 -4.16
C GLU A 301 -0.28 10.69 -5.39
N ILE A 302 -0.21 10.01 -6.54
CA ILE A 302 0.34 10.60 -7.75
C ILE A 302 -0.64 10.45 -8.91
N PRO A 303 -1.47 11.47 -9.17
CA PRO A 303 -2.23 11.56 -10.41
C PRO A 303 -1.27 11.75 -11.60
N LEU A 304 -1.40 10.93 -12.63
CA LEU A 304 -0.47 10.87 -13.75
C LEU A 304 -1.19 10.78 -15.08
N CYS A 305 -0.54 11.33 -16.11
CA CYS A 305 -0.85 11.06 -17.50
C CYS A 305 -0.24 9.72 -17.95
N PRO A 306 -0.68 9.13 -19.08
CA PRO A 306 -0.09 7.92 -19.61
C PRO A 306 1.43 8.05 -19.84
N TYR A 307 2.18 7.01 -19.45
CA TYR A 307 3.62 6.87 -19.61
C TYR A 307 4.45 7.85 -18.79
N ASP A 308 3.84 8.58 -17.87
CA ASP A 308 4.58 9.37 -16.90
C ASP A 308 4.81 8.56 -15.62
N SER A 309 5.75 9.03 -14.84
CA SER A 309 6.21 8.36 -13.63
C SER A 309 6.66 9.38 -12.59
N CYS A 310 6.75 8.93 -11.36
CA CYS A 310 7.25 9.76 -10.28
C CYS A 310 8.33 9.04 -9.47
N ARG A 311 9.38 9.76 -9.17
CA ARG A 311 10.44 9.39 -8.20
C ARG A 311 10.08 10.05 -6.91
N LEU A 312 10.22 9.31 -5.81
CA LEU A 312 9.77 9.73 -4.50
C LEU A 312 10.93 9.92 -3.53
N LEU A 313 10.78 10.91 -2.66
CA LEU A 313 11.70 11.24 -1.59
C LEU A 313 10.90 11.87 -0.45
N SER A 314 11.25 11.55 0.79
CA SER A 314 10.60 12.11 1.97
C SER A 314 11.57 12.89 2.83
N VAL A 315 11.11 14.02 3.37
CA VAL A 315 11.80 14.80 4.40
C VAL A 315 11.28 14.38 5.77
N ASN A 316 12.17 14.04 6.69
CA ASN A 316 11.82 13.60 8.03
C ASN A 316 11.51 14.80 8.93
N LEU A 317 10.24 15.12 9.10
CA LEU A 317 9.79 16.31 9.82
C LEU A 317 10.22 16.34 11.29
N TYR A 318 10.30 15.16 11.93
CA TYR A 318 10.72 15.08 13.34
C TYR A 318 12.11 15.68 13.58
N SER A 319 13.02 15.54 12.62
CA SER A 319 14.40 15.97 12.74
C SER A 319 14.58 17.50 12.77
N TYR A 320 13.54 18.25 12.50
CA TYR A 320 13.55 19.73 12.54
C TYR A 320 12.93 20.30 13.83
N VAL A 321 12.46 19.46 14.75
CA VAL A 321 11.99 19.87 16.05
C VAL A 321 13.18 19.98 17.00
N GLU A 322 13.49 21.18 17.43
CA GLU A 322 14.49 21.45 18.47
C GLU A 322 13.84 21.29 19.85
N ASN A 323 14.57 20.71 20.81
CA ASN A 323 14.08 20.42 22.17
C ASN A 323 12.74 19.63 22.17
N PRO A 324 12.64 18.50 21.44
CA PRO A 324 11.38 17.78 21.28
C PRO A 324 10.81 17.35 22.63
N PHE A 325 9.48 17.38 22.75
CA PHE A 325 8.71 17.00 23.94
C PHE A 325 8.94 17.87 25.18
N THR A 326 9.58 19.02 25.03
CA THR A 326 9.75 20.01 26.11
C THR A 326 8.88 21.23 25.87
N LYS A 327 8.81 22.12 26.87
CA LYS A 327 8.11 23.41 26.73
C LYS A 327 8.81 24.40 25.78
N GLU A 328 10.10 24.16 25.52
CA GLU A 328 10.94 24.93 24.59
C GLU A 328 10.96 24.35 23.19
N ALA A 329 10.11 23.36 22.91
CA ALA A 329 10.02 22.73 21.59
C ALA A 329 9.66 23.77 20.52
N LYS A 330 10.45 23.80 19.46
CA LYS A 330 10.21 24.67 18.30
C LYS A 330 10.64 23.97 17.02
N PHE A 331 9.95 24.29 15.92
CA PHE A 331 10.30 23.78 14.59
C PHE A 331 11.30 24.73 13.93
N ASN A 332 12.43 24.20 13.46
CA ASN A 332 13.46 24.98 12.80
C ASN A 332 13.13 25.17 11.30
N PHE A 333 12.29 26.15 11.00
CA PHE A 333 11.85 26.44 9.63
C PHE A 333 13.01 26.83 8.71
N GLU A 334 14.05 27.49 9.20
CA GLU A 334 15.17 27.94 8.35
C GLU A 334 16.02 26.72 7.89
N LEU A 335 16.31 25.79 8.78
CA LEU A 335 16.98 24.55 8.43
C LEU A 335 16.11 23.71 7.50
N PHE A 336 14.81 23.62 7.78
CA PHE A 336 13.84 22.91 6.96
C PHE A 336 13.79 23.44 5.52
N LYS A 337 13.68 24.76 5.33
CA LYS A 337 13.72 25.40 4.01
C LYS A 337 14.98 25.03 3.22
N LYS A 338 16.14 25.10 3.87
CA LYS A 338 17.43 24.75 3.25
C LYS A 338 17.46 23.29 2.79
N HIS A 339 17.00 22.38 3.63
CA HIS A 339 16.99 20.95 3.30
C HIS A 339 15.95 20.59 2.26
N VAL A 340 14.77 21.23 2.27
CA VAL A 340 13.76 21.06 1.22
C VAL A 340 14.31 21.51 -0.15
N ALA A 341 15.00 22.63 -0.20
CA ALA A 341 15.64 23.09 -1.44
C ALA A 341 16.65 22.07 -1.98
N LYS A 342 17.44 21.45 -1.10
CA LYS A 342 18.39 20.38 -1.46
C LYS A 342 17.67 19.09 -1.82
N ALA A 343 16.58 18.74 -1.13
CA ALA A 343 15.75 17.58 -1.44
C ALA A 343 15.16 17.69 -2.86
N GLN A 344 14.65 18.85 -3.26
CA GLN A 344 14.14 19.11 -4.60
C GLN A 344 15.25 18.99 -5.65
N ARG A 345 16.44 19.49 -5.34
CA ARG A 345 17.61 19.38 -6.20
C ARG A 345 18.07 17.93 -6.37
N ILE A 346 18.14 17.15 -5.28
CA ILE A 346 18.44 15.72 -5.32
C ILE A 346 17.41 14.96 -6.17
N MET A 347 16.14 15.32 -6.08
CA MET A 347 15.11 14.67 -6.90
C MET A 347 15.30 14.94 -8.39
N ASP A 348 15.72 16.15 -8.78
CA ASP A 348 16.04 16.45 -10.17
C ASP A 348 17.28 15.67 -10.65
N ASP A 349 18.28 15.48 -9.78
CA ASP A 349 19.44 14.60 -10.07
C ASP A 349 19.00 13.13 -10.25
N ILE A 350 18.05 12.66 -9.45
CA ILE A 350 17.49 11.30 -9.60
C ILE A 350 16.76 11.14 -10.93
N ILE A 351 16.17 12.19 -11.50
CA ILE A 351 15.60 12.13 -12.86
C ILE A 351 16.70 11.89 -13.89
N ASP A 352 17.85 12.55 -13.79
CA ASP A 352 18.97 12.30 -14.69
C ASP A 352 19.49 10.86 -14.55
N LEU A 353 19.60 10.35 -13.32
CA LEU A 353 19.94 8.96 -13.06
C LEU A 353 18.91 7.99 -13.63
N GLU A 354 17.62 8.31 -13.53
CA GLU A 354 16.54 7.49 -14.12
C GLU A 354 16.64 7.46 -15.65
N LEU A 355 16.94 8.59 -16.30
CA LEU A 355 17.14 8.63 -17.75
C LEU A 355 18.30 7.74 -18.16
N GLU A 356 19.41 7.74 -17.40
CA GLU A 356 20.55 6.81 -17.63
C GLU A 356 20.10 5.33 -17.43
N LYS A 357 19.28 5.03 -16.42
CA LYS A 357 18.71 3.68 -16.21
C LYS A 357 17.77 3.26 -17.33
N ILE A 358 16.95 4.17 -17.84
CA ILE A 358 16.08 3.88 -19.00
C ILE A 358 16.93 3.56 -20.23
N ASP A 359 18.00 4.30 -20.50
CA ASP A 359 18.92 4.00 -21.60
C ASP A 359 19.56 2.61 -21.45
N LEU A 360 19.94 2.24 -20.24
CA LEU A 360 20.45 0.90 -19.93
C LEU A 360 19.40 -0.19 -20.17
N ILE A 361 18.14 0.05 -19.76
CA ILE A 361 17.01 -0.86 -20.01
C ILE A 361 16.80 -1.03 -21.51
N MET A 362 16.75 0.06 -22.27
CA MET A 362 16.54 0.03 -23.71
C MET A 362 17.68 -0.71 -24.43
N SER A 363 18.93 -0.43 -24.05
CA SER A 363 20.09 -1.15 -24.57
C SER A 363 20.04 -2.65 -24.25
N LYS A 364 19.61 -3.02 -23.07
CA LYS A 364 19.42 -4.45 -22.72
C LYS A 364 18.35 -5.11 -23.58
N ILE A 365 17.23 -4.43 -23.86
CA ILE A 365 16.18 -4.94 -24.73
C ILE A 365 16.68 -5.13 -26.15
N GLU A 366 17.42 -4.16 -26.70
CA GLU A 366 18.01 -4.26 -28.04
C GLU A 366 18.93 -5.47 -28.19
N ASN A 367 19.74 -5.75 -27.17
CA ASN A 367 20.70 -6.84 -27.15
C ASN A 367 20.13 -8.20 -26.72
N ASP A 368 18.82 -8.26 -26.37
CA ASP A 368 18.16 -9.51 -26.04
C ASP A 368 18.07 -10.42 -27.29
N PRO A 369 18.33 -11.73 -27.17
CA PRO A 369 18.29 -12.67 -28.30
C PRO A 369 16.90 -12.94 -28.88
N GLN A 370 15.82 -12.44 -28.25
CA GLN A 370 14.47 -12.59 -28.77
C GLN A 370 14.28 -11.85 -30.11
N CYS A 371 13.29 -12.27 -30.88
CA CYS A 371 12.98 -11.58 -32.14
C CYS A 371 12.41 -10.16 -31.89
N ASP A 372 12.55 -9.29 -32.89
CA ASP A 372 12.17 -7.90 -32.79
C ASP A 372 10.69 -7.70 -32.52
N ASP A 373 9.82 -8.56 -33.04
CA ASP A 373 8.36 -8.50 -32.77
C ASP A 373 8.04 -8.60 -31.27
N ILE A 374 8.79 -9.42 -30.54
CA ILE A 374 8.61 -9.55 -29.07
C ILE A 374 9.19 -8.35 -28.33
N LYS A 375 10.39 -7.90 -28.74
CA LYS A 375 11.09 -6.78 -28.09
C LYS A 375 10.39 -5.44 -28.27
N HIS A 376 9.67 -5.27 -29.37
CA HIS A 376 9.10 -4.00 -29.82
C HIS A 376 8.18 -3.36 -28.78
N ALA A 377 7.32 -4.14 -28.12
CA ALA A 377 6.38 -3.63 -27.13
C ALA A 377 7.07 -3.01 -25.92
N GLU A 378 8.06 -3.73 -25.34
CA GLU A 378 8.82 -3.23 -24.20
C GLU A 378 9.69 -2.02 -24.57
N TYR A 379 10.34 -2.06 -25.73
CA TYR A 379 11.18 -0.97 -26.19
C TYR A 379 10.38 0.34 -26.36
N HIS A 380 9.24 0.28 -27.04
CA HIS A 380 8.36 1.44 -27.22
C HIS A 380 7.76 1.96 -25.91
N LEU A 381 7.47 1.08 -24.97
CA LEU A 381 7.02 1.49 -23.63
C LEU A 381 8.06 2.40 -22.98
N TRP A 382 9.31 1.97 -22.96
CA TRP A 382 10.39 2.75 -22.33
C TRP A 382 10.77 4.01 -23.13
N GLU A 383 10.64 4.00 -24.43
CA GLU A 383 10.78 5.20 -25.27
C GLU A 383 9.75 6.29 -24.87
N LYS A 384 8.47 5.92 -24.71
CA LYS A 384 7.42 6.83 -24.25
C LYS A 384 7.69 7.35 -22.84
N ILE A 385 8.10 6.48 -21.92
CA ILE A 385 8.44 6.86 -20.55
C ILE A 385 9.63 7.81 -20.52
N LYS A 386 10.66 7.56 -21.31
CA LYS A 386 11.81 8.45 -21.45
C LYS A 386 11.39 9.84 -21.92
N SER A 387 10.55 9.90 -22.96
CA SER A 387 10.02 11.16 -23.50
C SER A 387 9.26 11.96 -22.45
N LYS A 388 8.33 11.33 -21.70
CA LYS A 388 7.57 12.01 -20.63
C LYS A 388 8.47 12.50 -19.50
N SER A 389 9.39 11.64 -19.03
CA SER A 389 10.33 11.98 -17.96
C SER A 389 11.23 13.16 -18.35
N SER A 390 11.73 13.20 -19.60
CA SER A 390 12.56 14.29 -20.09
C SER A 390 11.82 15.62 -20.21
N LYS A 391 10.60 15.58 -20.77
CA LYS A 391 9.82 16.79 -21.06
C LYS A 391 9.24 17.46 -19.82
N GLY A 392 8.76 16.69 -18.86
CA GLY A 392 8.10 17.21 -17.67
C GLY A 392 9.01 17.30 -16.45
N ARG A 393 9.96 16.39 -16.32
CA ARG A 393 10.84 16.29 -15.15
C ARG A 393 10.08 16.32 -13.83
N ARG A 394 9.05 15.48 -13.72
CA ARG A 394 8.18 15.39 -12.55
C ARG A 394 8.92 14.83 -11.35
N THR A 395 8.76 15.46 -10.17
CA THR A 395 9.32 15.02 -8.90
C THR A 395 8.21 14.78 -7.87
N GLY A 396 8.52 14.03 -6.83
CA GLY A 396 7.63 13.77 -5.70
C GLY A 396 8.35 13.94 -4.37
N VAL A 397 8.67 15.17 -4.01
CA VAL A 397 9.14 15.51 -2.67
C VAL A 397 7.97 15.52 -1.71
N GLY A 398 8.07 14.76 -0.65
CA GLY A 398 7.05 14.68 0.40
C GLY A 398 7.67 14.68 1.78
N ILE A 399 6.91 14.18 2.74
CA ILE A 399 7.29 14.15 4.15
C ILE A 399 7.07 12.77 4.75
N THR A 400 7.71 12.54 5.89
CA THR A 400 7.41 11.46 6.83
C THR A 400 7.46 12.01 8.25
N ALA A 401 6.97 11.25 9.23
CA ALA A 401 6.97 11.62 10.64
C ALA A 401 6.06 12.80 11.03
N GLU A 402 4.97 13.04 10.32
CA GLU A 402 4.01 14.09 10.67
C GLU A 402 3.46 13.90 12.10
N GLY A 403 3.01 12.71 12.43
CA GLY A 403 2.46 12.42 13.77
C GLY A 403 3.45 12.65 14.89
N ASP A 404 4.69 12.22 14.71
CA ASP A 404 5.76 12.41 15.71
C ASP A 404 6.24 13.86 15.79
N MET A 405 6.28 14.59 14.68
CA MET A 405 6.56 16.02 14.70
C MET A 405 5.53 16.79 15.54
N ILE A 406 4.24 16.53 15.30
CA ILE A 406 3.14 17.16 16.05
C ILE A 406 3.27 16.85 17.55
N ALA A 407 3.50 15.58 17.90
CA ALA A 407 3.69 15.17 19.28
C ALA A 407 4.92 15.81 19.94
N ALA A 408 6.04 15.88 19.21
CA ALA A 408 7.28 16.51 19.69
C ALA A 408 7.13 18.02 19.97
N MET A 409 6.24 18.68 19.23
CA MET A 409 5.87 20.09 19.47
C MET A 409 4.91 20.27 20.65
N GLY A 410 4.50 19.20 21.31
CA GLY A 410 3.50 19.24 22.40
C GLY A 410 2.06 19.45 21.90
N LEU A 411 1.83 19.28 20.61
CA LEU A 411 0.51 19.39 20.00
C LEU A 411 -0.17 18.02 19.91
N ARG A 412 -1.50 18.02 19.79
CA ARG A 412 -2.28 16.80 19.63
C ARG A 412 -2.75 16.66 18.20
N TYR A 413 -2.38 15.56 17.54
CA TYR A 413 -2.88 15.23 16.22
C TYR A 413 -4.42 15.15 16.22
N GLY A 414 -5.07 15.75 15.21
CA GLY A 414 -6.54 15.81 15.13
C GLY A 414 -7.16 17.00 15.85
N THR A 415 -6.39 18.05 16.14
CA THR A 415 -6.88 19.34 16.64
C THR A 415 -6.68 20.45 15.61
N GLN A 416 -7.40 21.56 15.77
CA GLN A 416 -7.24 22.73 14.88
C GLN A 416 -5.83 23.33 15.00
N GLU A 417 -5.30 23.40 16.20
CA GLU A 417 -3.95 23.93 16.45
C GLU A 417 -2.87 23.12 15.75
N ALA A 418 -2.95 21.77 15.82
CA ALA A 418 -2.06 20.87 15.09
C ALA A 418 -2.24 21.01 13.58
N THR A 419 -3.47 21.20 13.10
CA THR A 419 -3.78 21.43 11.69
C THR A 419 -3.13 22.70 11.19
N ASP A 420 -3.28 23.82 11.90
CA ASP A 420 -2.72 25.11 11.51
C ASP A 420 -1.19 25.05 11.45
N PHE A 421 -0.56 24.42 12.43
CA PHE A 421 0.88 24.19 12.44
C PHE A 421 1.33 23.33 11.26
N SER A 422 0.65 22.24 10.98
CA SER A 422 0.96 21.36 9.84
C SER A 422 0.79 22.09 8.51
N VAL A 423 -0.20 22.95 8.37
CA VAL A 423 -0.39 23.79 7.17
C VAL A 423 0.80 24.73 6.99
N ASP A 424 1.30 25.36 8.05
CA ASP A 424 2.50 26.23 7.97
C ASP A 424 3.74 25.44 7.53
N VAL A 425 3.92 24.22 8.04
CA VAL A 425 5.02 23.32 7.61
C VAL A 425 4.89 22.98 6.13
N HIS A 426 3.71 22.58 5.65
CA HIS A 426 3.51 22.20 4.26
C HIS A 426 3.52 23.40 3.30
N ARG A 427 3.04 24.56 3.73
CA ARG A 427 3.22 25.80 2.98
C ARG A 427 4.70 26.12 2.79
N THR A 428 5.49 25.99 3.84
CA THR A 428 6.95 26.18 3.78
C THR A 428 7.60 25.15 2.84
N LEU A 429 7.21 23.89 2.94
CA LEU A 429 7.65 22.82 2.03
C LEU A 429 7.38 23.20 0.56
N ALA A 430 6.17 23.61 0.24
CA ALA A 430 5.76 23.95 -1.11
C ALA A 430 6.56 25.16 -1.65
N LEU A 431 6.63 26.24 -0.90
CA LEU A 431 7.34 27.44 -1.32
C LEU A 431 8.84 27.20 -1.49
N ALA A 432 9.46 26.43 -0.59
CA ALA A 432 10.89 26.10 -0.67
C ALA A 432 11.20 25.15 -1.85
N ALA A 433 10.37 24.16 -2.14
CA ALA A 433 10.54 23.26 -3.27
C ALA A 433 10.38 23.99 -4.60
N TYR A 434 9.36 24.85 -4.72
CA TYR A 434 9.14 25.64 -5.93
C TYR A 434 10.23 26.69 -6.13
N ARG A 435 10.71 27.34 -5.07
CA ARG A 435 11.87 28.22 -5.13
C ARG A 435 13.11 27.49 -5.65
N SER A 436 13.37 26.29 -5.12
CA SER A 436 14.48 25.46 -5.58
C SER A 436 14.34 25.07 -7.07
N SER A 437 13.12 24.74 -7.52
CA SER A 437 12.86 24.41 -8.92
C SER A 437 13.07 25.62 -9.84
N VAL A 438 12.76 26.84 -9.41
CA VAL A 438 13.06 28.07 -10.15
C VAL A 438 14.58 28.33 -10.19
N GLU A 439 15.28 28.20 -9.07
CA GLU A 439 16.75 28.36 -9.04
C GLU A 439 17.43 27.32 -9.95
N MET A 440 16.96 26.07 -9.95
CA MET A 440 17.45 25.05 -10.90
C MET A 440 17.12 25.43 -12.35
N ALA A 441 16.00 26.07 -12.63
CA ALA A 441 15.69 26.51 -13.99
C ALA A 441 16.71 27.58 -14.49
N LYS A 442 17.17 28.46 -13.61
CA LYS A 442 18.23 29.44 -13.93
C LYS A 442 19.55 28.75 -14.28
N GLU A 443 19.86 27.67 -13.58
CA GLU A 443 21.11 26.94 -13.65
C GLU A 443 21.11 25.83 -14.73
N ARG A 444 19.97 25.10 -14.85
CA ARG A 444 19.84 23.89 -15.65
C ARG A 444 18.84 24.00 -16.81
N GLY A 445 18.14 25.12 -16.91
CA GLY A 445 17.02 25.32 -17.84
C GLY A 445 15.68 24.84 -17.29
N ALA A 446 14.59 25.47 -17.69
CA ALA A 446 13.24 25.06 -17.35
C ALA A 446 12.89 23.70 -17.99
N PHE A 447 11.85 23.03 -17.49
CA PHE A 447 11.35 21.85 -18.20
C PHE A 447 10.87 22.22 -19.62
N GLU A 448 11.03 21.30 -20.57
CA GLU A 448 11.00 21.59 -22.01
C GLU A 448 9.73 22.33 -22.47
N ILE A 449 8.57 21.95 -21.92
CA ILE A 449 7.29 22.48 -22.37
C ILE A 449 6.74 23.62 -21.48
N PHE A 450 7.55 24.16 -20.57
CA PHE A 450 7.12 25.21 -19.63
C PHE A 450 6.47 26.40 -20.37
N SER A 451 5.32 26.82 -19.90
CA SER A 451 4.60 28.03 -20.36
C SER A 451 3.85 28.67 -19.20
N ALA A 452 4.31 29.84 -18.80
CA ALA A 452 3.63 30.64 -17.77
C ALA A 452 2.18 31.01 -18.14
N GLU A 453 1.92 31.22 -19.42
CA GLU A 453 0.61 31.59 -19.95
C GLU A 453 -0.39 30.43 -19.74
N ARG A 454 0.03 29.18 -19.98
CA ARG A 454 -0.83 27.99 -19.73
C ARG A 454 -1.20 27.82 -18.27
N GLU A 455 -0.31 28.18 -17.37
CA GLU A 455 -0.49 28.02 -15.93
C GLU A 455 -1.17 29.22 -15.25
N ALA A 456 -1.41 30.31 -15.94
CA ALA A 456 -1.86 31.59 -15.39
C ALA A 456 -3.13 31.51 -14.51
N ASN A 457 -4.01 30.56 -14.80
CA ASN A 457 -5.26 30.35 -14.06
C ASN A 457 -5.26 29.11 -13.16
N ASN A 458 -4.13 28.41 -13.02
CA ASN A 458 -4.08 27.24 -12.17
C ASN A 458 -4.18 27.63 -10.70
N PRO A 459 -5.08 27.05 -9.90
CA PRO A 459 -5.31 27.46 -8.50
C PRO A 459 -4.06 27.29 -7.60
N PHE A 460 -3.24 26.27 -7.84
CA PHE A 460 -2.02 26.07 -7.08
C PHE A 460 -0.98 27.17 -7.36
N ILE A 461 -0.78 27.51 -8.61
CA ILE A 461 0.11 28.61 -9.03
C ILE A 461 -0.37 29.96 -8.50
N LEU A 462 -1.68 30.22 -8.53
CA LEU A 462 -2.27 31.44 -7.95
C LEU A 462 -2.05 31.50 -6.43
N ARG A 463 -2.09 30.37 -5.75
CA ARG A 463 -1.81 30.27 -4.31
C ARG A 463 -0.33 30.58 -4.00
N ILE A 464 0.60 30.12 -4.85
CA ILE A 464 2.01 30.52 -4.75
C ILE A 464 2.16 32.03 -4.96
N LYS A 465 1.50 32.60 -5.97
CA LYS A 465 1.52 34.04 -6.25
C LYS A 465 1.09 34.87 -5.03
N GLU A 466 0.03 34.44 -4.36
CA GLU A 466 -0.47 35.11 -3.15
C GLU A 466 0.51 34.98 -1.98
N ALA A 467 1.09 33.80 -1.77
CA ALA A 467 1.96 33.51 -0.64
C ALA A 467 3.38 34.08 -0.78
N ASP A 468 3.92 34.10 -1.99
CA ASP A 468 5.27 34.60 -2.31
C ASP A 468 5.28 35.23 -3.71
N PRO A 469 4.88 36.52 -3.82
CA PRO A 469 4.86 37.22 -5.09
C PRO A 469 6.21 37.27 -5.81
N GLN A 470 7.33 37.32 -5.08
CA GLN A 470 8.66 37.34 -5.68
C GLN A 470 9.01 35.99 -6.32
N LEU A 471 8.65 34.89 -5.68
CA LEU A 471 8.78 33.55 -6.26
C LEU A 471 7.98 33.44 -7.57
N TYR A 472 6.77 33.97 -7.59
CA TYR A 472 5.93 33.97 -8.80
C TYR A 472 6.56 34.80 -9.93
N GLU A 473 7.06 36.00 -9.65
CA GLU A 473 7.74 36.85 -10.65
C GLU A 473 9.00 36.15 -11.21
N ASP A 474 9.80 35.52 -10.37
CA ASP A 474 10.97 34.77 -10.80
C ASP A 474 10.57 33.55 -11.65
N MET A 475 9.46 32.88 -11.32
CA MET A 475 8.92 31.78 -12.10
C MET A 475 8.46 32.24 -13.49
N LEU A 476 7.83 33.40 -13.59
CA LEU A 476 7.44 33.99 -14.89
C LEU A 476 8.68 34.27 -15.76
N LYS A 477 9.75 34.75 -15.12
CA LYS A 477 10.96 35.18 -15.83
C LYS A 477 11.86 33.99 -16.25
N TYR A 478 12.05 33.03 -15.37
CA TYR A 478 13.04 31.95 -15.55
C TYR A 478 12.41 30.57 -15.80
N GLY A 479 11.11 30.42 -15.59
CA GLY A 479 10.45 29.14 -15.55
C GLY A 479 10.77 28.35 -14.27
N ARG A 480 10.49 27.07 -14.29
CA ARG A 480 10.94 26.13 -13.27
C ARG A 480 11.39 24.81 -13.89
N ARG A 481 12.24 24.10 -13.17
CA ARG A 481 12.87 22.87 -13.63
C ARG A 481 11.92 21.69 -13.76
N ASN A 482 10.86 21.63 -12.95
CA ASN A 482 10.00 20.47 -12.76
C ASN A 482 8.53 20.87 -12.98
N ILE A 483 7.78 20.07 -13.74
CA ILE A 483 6.35 20.32 -14.06
C ILE A 483 5.47 20.25 -12.80
N ALA A 484 5.80 19.33 -11.88
CA ALA A 484 5.20 19.20 -10.56
C ALA A 484 6.25 18.69 -9.57
N CYS A 485 6.11 19.04 -8.29
CA CYS A 485 7.19 18.90 -7.32
C CYS A 485 6.85 18.01 -6.11
N LEU A 486 5.59 18.02 -5.64
CA LEU A 486 5.24 17.59 -4.30
C LEU A 486 4.22 16.44 -4.29
N THR A 487 4.44 15.46 -3.42
CA THR A 487 3.48 14.40 -3.15
C THR A 487 3.70 13.83 -1.75
N ILE A 488 2.66 13.37 -1.08
CA ILE A 488 2.80 12.69 0.21
C ILE A 488 2.53 11.20 0.02
N ALA A 489 3.62 10.43 0.00
CA ALA A 489 3.62 8.99 -0.11
C ALA A 489 3.34 8.31 1.25
N PRO A 490 2.93 7.02 1.27
CA PRO A 490 2.65 6.31 2.52
C PRO A 490 3.86 6.16 3.44
N THR A 491 5.06 6.05 2.88
CA THR A 491 6.34 5.81 3.57
C THR A 491 6.36 4.63 4.56
N GLY A 492 5.43 3.67 4.42
CA GLY A 492 5.20 2.61 5.40
C GLY A 492 6.43 1.76 5.73
N THR A 493 7.29 1.46 4.75
CA THR A 493 8.52 0.69 4.99
C THR A 493 9.69 1.59 5.39
N THR A 494 9.82 2.77 4.78
CA THR A 494 10.92 3.71 5.09
C THR A 494 10.80 4.29 6.49
N SER A 495 9.59 4.46 7.02
CA SER A 495 9.35 4.92 8.39
C SER A 495 9.85 3.95 9.47
N LEU A 496 10.00 2.67 9.14
CA LEU A 496 10.63 1.70 10.05
C LEU A 496 12.13 2.03 10.23
N MET A 497 12.79 2.51 9.18
CA MET A 497 14.20 2.91 9.23
C MET A 497 14.40 4.30 9.82
N THR A 498 13.47 5.23 9.65
CA THR A 498 13.46 6.51 10.36
C THR A 498 13.04 6.36 11.82
N GLN A 499 12.44 5.24 12.18
CA GLN A 499 11.90 4.95 13.53
C GLN A 499 10.86 5.98 13.97
N THR A 500 10.01 6.37 13.03
CA THR A 500 8.97 7.40 13.19
C THR A 500 7.61 6.91 12.71
N THR A 501 6.59 7.76 12.89
CA THR A 501 5.31 7.61 12.20
C THR A 501 5.48 7.73 10.69
N SER A 502 4.60 7.15 9.90
CA SER A 502 4.68 7.10 8.44
C SER A 502 3.87 8.20 7.77
N GLY A 503 4.45 8.85 6.77
CA GLY A 503 3.80 9.88 5.97
C GLY A 503 3.10 10.94 6.83
N ILE A 504 1.85 11.22 6.49
CA ILE A 504 0.98 12.15 7.21
C ILE A 504 0.22 11.49 8.38
N GLU A 505 0.40 10.17 8.58
CA GLU A 505 -0.40 9.41 9.54
C GLU A 505 -0.05 9.73 11.00
N PRO A 506 -1.04 9.67 11.91
CA PRO A 506 -0.76 9.64 13.35
C PRO A 506 -0.08 8.33 13.73
N VAL A 507 0.47 8.25 14.94
CA VAL A 507 0.95 6.97 15.47
C VAL A 507 -0.17 5.93 15.45
N PHE A 508 0.16 4.69 15.07
CA PHE A 508 -0.84 3.62 15.10
C PHE A 508 -1.20 3.25 16.53
N MET A 509 -0.20 2.91 17.34
CA MET A 509 -0.27 2.75 18.80
C MET A 509 1.07 3.16 19.43
N PRO A 510 1.08 3.97 20.48
CA PRO A 510 2.32 4.35 21.17
C PRO A 510 2.95 3.19 21.94
N VAL A 511 2.13 2.23 22.37
CA VAL A 511 2.55 1.02 23.09
C VAL A 511 1.69 -0.15 22.65
N TYR A 512 2.29 -1.29 22.33
CA TYR A 512 1.58 -2.50 21.93
C TYR A 512 2.27 -3.75 22.46
N LYS A 513 1.52 -4.85 22.57
CA LYS A 513 2.05 -6.16 22.96
C LYS A 513 2.41 -6.97 21.74
N ARG A 514 3.57 -7.59 21.76
CA ARG A 514 3.98 -8.62 20.81
C ARG A 514 4.06 -9.97 21.49
N ARG A 515 3.72 -11.01 20.73
CA ARG A 515 3.90 -12.40 21.14
C ARG A 515 5.05 -13.01 20.35
N ARG A 516 5.97 -13.66 21.07
CA ARG A 516 7.04 -14.46 20.48
C ARG A 516 6.83 -15.91 20.91
N LYS A 517 6.82 -16.83 19.95
CA LYS A 517 6.81 -18.26 20.24
C LYS A 517 8.13 -18.62 20.94
N VAL A 518 8.02 -19.33 22.04
CA VAL A 518 9.15 -19.78 22.86
C VAL A 518 9.42 -21.23 22.52
N ASN A 519 10.70 -21.57 22.27
CA ASN A 519 11.08 -22.96 22.11
C ASN A 519 11.31 -23.61 23.48
N PRO A 520 11.01 -24.90 23.65
CA PRO A 520 11.14 -25.58 24.94
C PRO A 520 12.55 -25.57 25.56
N ASN A 521 13.57 -25.25 24.76
CA ASN A 521 14.99 -25.25 25.17
C ASN A 521 15.56 -23.84 25.36
N ASP A 522 14.77 -22.79 25.23
CA ASP A 522 15.22 -21.43 25.51
C ASP A 522 15.37 -21.25 27.02
N ALA A 523 16.60 -21.08 27.50
CA ALA A 523 16.88 -20.77 28.89
C ALA A 523 16.46 -19.34 29.22
N ASP A 524 15.92 -19.10 30.41
CA ASP A 524 15.55 -17.77 30.94
C ASP A 524 14.37 -17.07 30.25
N VAL A 525 13.44 -17.80 29.61
CA VAL A 525 12.25 -17.22 28.98
C VAL A 525 11.02 -17.43 29.85
N HIS A 526 10.26 -16.37 30.07
CA HIS A 526 8.97 -16.42 30.76
C HIS A 526 7.86 -16.79 29.78
N VAL A 527 7.06 -17.81 30.09
CA VAL A 527 5.86 -18.19 29.30
C VAL A 527 4.67 -17.45 29.85
N ASP A 528 4.13 -16.50 29.07
CA ASP A 528 2.97 -15.71 29.44
C ASP A 528 1.65 -16.31 28.92
N PHE A 529 1.72 -17.08 27.84
CA PHE A 529 0.56 -17.63 27.17
C PHE A 529 0.89 -18.97 26.49
N VAL A 530 -0.03 -19.91 26.58
CA VAL A 530 0.01 -21.17 25.82
C VAL A 530 -1.26 -21.21 24.98
N ASP A 531 -1.09 -21.42 23.65
CA ASP A 531 -2.25 -21.50 22.75
C ASP A 531 -2.98 -22.85 22.80
N GLU A 532 -4.05 -22.98 22.04
CA GLU A 532 -4.90 -24.17 22.03
C GLU A 532 -4.23 -25.42 21.45
N VAL A 533 -3.11 -25.24 20.73
CA VAL A 533 -2.29 -26.36 20.17
C VAL A 533 -1.07 -26.67 21.06
N GLY A 534 -0.89 -25.98 22.19
CA GLY A 534 0.17 -26.22 23.16
C GLY A 534 1.45 -25.47 22.91
N ASP A 535 1.48 -24.52 21.98
CA ASP A 535 2.62 -23.66 21.75
C ASP A 535 2.73 -22.58 22.84
N SER A 536 3.92 -22.42 23.39
CA SER A 536 4.21 -21.42 24.43
C SER A 536 4.68 -20.11 23.83
N PHE A 537 4.21 -18.99 24.39
CA PHE A 537 4.53 -17.65 23.93
C PHE A 537 4.95 -16.78 25.10
N GLU A 538 5.95 -15.94 24.86
CA GLU A 538 6.30 -14.81 25.69
C GLU A 538 5.60 -13.57 25.14
N GLU A 539 4.92 -12.80 26.00
CA GLU A 539 4.37 -11.49 25.67
C GLU A 539 5.36 -10.40 26.15
N TYR A 540 5.74 -9.55 25.24
CA TYR A 540 6.57 -8.39 25.58
C TYR A 540 5.99 -7.11 25.05
N ILE A 541 6.23 -6.03 25.77
CA ILE A 541 5.74 -4.70 25.43
C ILE A 541 6.72 -4.07 24.44
N VAL A 542 6.17 -3.53 23.34
CA VAL A 542 6.91 -2.75 22.37
C VAL A 542 6.42 -1.32 22.41
N TYR A 543 7.34 -0.41 22.62
CA TYR A 543 7.08 1.02 22.61
C TYR A 543 7.42 1.62 21.25
N HIS A 544 6.59 2.52 20.75
CA HIS A 544 6.96 3.39 19.64
C HIS A 544 8.21 4.20 20.02
N ARG A 545 9.19 4.29 19.12
CA ARG A 545 10.50 4.87 19.45
C ARG A 545 10.41 6.30 19.96
N LYS A 546 9.56 7.13 19.38
CA LYS A 546 9.40 8.52 19.80
C LYS A 546 8.59 8.65 21.11
N PHE A 547 7.77 7.67 21.44
CA PHE A 547 7.15 7.59 22.76
C PHE A 547 8.19 7.28 23.85
N LEU A 548 9.15 6.38 23.59
CA LEU A 548 10.29 6.17 24.49
C LEU A 548 11.12 7.44 24.69
N GLU A 549 11.32 8.21 23.63
CA GLU A 549 12.02 9.49 23.71
C GLU A 549 11.26 10.49 24.58
N TRP A 550 9.93 10.58 24.41
CA TRP A 550 9.07 11.36 25.29
C TRP A 550 9.19 10.92 26.76
N MET A 551 9.21 9.61 27.04
CA MET A 551 9.41 9.08 28.40
C MET A 551 10.74 9.54 28.99
N ARG A 552 11.84 9.40 28.24
CA ARG A 552 13.19 9.81 28.70
C ARG A 552 13.27 11.30 28.99
N VAL A 553 12.75 12.13 28.11
CA VAL A 553 12.72 13.60 28.28
C VAL A 553 11.93 14.01 29.53
N ASN A 554 10.90 13.27 29.87
CA ASN A 554 10.06 13.52 31.05
C ASN A 554 10.51 12.75 32.31
N GLY A 555 11.69 12.15 32.29
CA GLY A 555 12.27 11.44 33.46
C GLY A 555 11.56 10.15 33.85
N ILE A 556 10.83 9.53 32.89
CA ILE A 556 10.11 8.28 33.09
C ILE A 556 11.06 7.12 32.78
N ASP A 557 11.15 6.14 33.67
CA ASP A 557 12.02 4.99 33.52
C ASP A 557 11.55 4.09 32.34
N THR A 558 12.39 3.94 31.32
CA THR A 558 12.10 3.14 30.13
C THR A 558 12.41 1.66 30.29
N GLU A 559 13.14 1.28 31.33
CA GLU A 559 13.52 -0.13 31.61
C GLU A 559 12.54 -0.82 32.56
N LYS A 560 11.69 -0.05 33.26
CA LYS A 560 10.68 -0.58 34.16
C LYS A 560 9.62 -1.37 33.38
N ARG A 561 9.24 -2.54 33.88
CA ARG A 561 8.04 -3.25 33.41
C ARG A 561 6.80 -2.58 34.01
N TYR A 562 5.99 -1.97 33.15
CA TYR A 562 4.74 -1.31 33.50
C TYR A 562 3.56 -2.26 33.34
N THR A 563 2.56 -2.15 34.26
CA THR A 563 1.26 -2.80 34.11
C THR A 563 0.46 -2.10 33.01
N GLN A 564 -0.61 -2.72 32.53
CA GLN A 564 -1.47 -2.11 31.51
C GLN A 564 -2.10 -0.79 31.99
N GLU A 565 -2.49 -0.71 33.26
CA GLU A 565 -3.06 0.51 33.86
C GLU A 565 -2.00 1.63 33.94
N GLU A 566 -0.77 1.29 34.31
CA GLU A 566 0.33 2.25 34.29
C GLU A 566 0.66 2.74 32.88
N ILE A 567 0.62 1.86 31.86
CA ILE A 567 0.81 2.21 30.45
C ILE A 567 -0.31 3.15 29.98
N ASP A 568 -1.56 2.82 30.27
CA ASP A 568 -2.72 3.65 29.91
C ASP A 568 -2.60 5.04 30.55
N ALA A 569 -2.12 5.12 31.80
CA ALA A 569 -1.87 6.38 32.50
C ALA A 569 -0.71 7.20 31.88
N LEU A 570 0.37 6.53 31.46
CA LEU A 570 1.48 7.18 30.75
C LEU A 570 1.03 7.73 29.40
N VAL A 571 0.30 6.94 28.60
CA VAL A 571 -0.24 7.39 27.33
C VAL A 571 -1.18 8.58 27.54
N ALA A 572 -2.02 8.55 28.58
CA ALA A 572 -2.93 9.66 28.90
C ALA A 572 -2.22 10.99 29.23
N GLN A 573 -0.98 10.94 29.71
CA GLN A 573 -0.15 12.12 30.00
C GLN A 573 0.66 12.58 28.79
N SER A 574 0.76 11.76 27.75
CA SER A 574 1.59 12.03 26.59
C SER A 574 0.84 12.83 25.51
N PRO A 575 1.55 13.49 24.57
CA PRO A 575 0.94 14.13 23.42
C PRO A 575 0.28 13.15 22.44
N TYR A 576 0.48 11.85 22.61
CA TYR A 576 -0.15 10.78 21.82
C TYR A 576 -1.56 10.41 22.32
N TYR A 577 -2.01 10.96 23.44
CA TYR A 577 -3.35 10.69 23.98
C TYR A 577 -4.46 11.16 23.05
N LYS A 578 -5.37 10.25 22.66
CA LYS A 578 -6.43 10.50 21.66
C LYS A 578 -5.89 11.06 20.33
N ALA A 579 -4.68 10.70 20.00
CA ALA A 579 -3.98 11.08 18.78
C ALA A 579 -3.41 9.86 18.03
N THR A 580 -3.99 8.68 18.24
CA THR A 580 -3.63 7.45 17.55
C THR A 580 -4.54 7.22 16.35
N ALA A 581 -4.17 6.30 15.46
CA ALA A 581 -4.97 5.98 14.28
C ALA A 581 -6.43 5.59 14.62
N ASN A 582 -6.63 4.92 15.76
CA ASN A 582 -7.93 4.35 16.15
C ASN A 582 -8.75 5.23 17.09
N ASP A 583 -8.21 6.34 17.61
CA ASP A 583 -8.92 7.19 18.56
C ASP A 583 -8.84 8.70 18.28
N VAL A 584 -8.16 9.08 17.19
CA VAL A 584 -8.11 10.47 16.72
C VAL A 584 -9.52 10.98 16.35
N ASP A 585 -9.75 12.27 16.43
CA ASP A 585 -10.93 12.88 15.79
C ASP A 585 -10.82 12.72 14.26
N TRP A 586 -11.54 11.75 13.70
CA TRP A 586 -11.46 11.39 12.28
C TRP A 586 -11.94 12.51 11.35
N LEU A 587 -12.93 13.30 11.76
CA LEU A 587 -13.38 14.46 10.98
C LEU A 587 -12.29 15.52 10.92
N MET A 588 -11.64 15.80 12.03
CA MET A 588 -10.51 16.72 12.08
C MET A 588 -9.31 16.17 11.28
N LYS A 589 -9.05 14.86 11.30
CA LYS A 589 -8.02 14.24 10.45
C LYS A 589 -8.30 14.49 8.97
N VAL A 590 -9.53 14.33 8.52
CA VAL A 590 -9.95 14.58 7.13
C VAL A 590 -9.83 16.06 6.78
N ARG A 591 -10.26 16.98 7.66
CA ARG A 591 -10.10 18.44 7.48
C ARG A 591 -8.64 18.85 7.39
N MET A 592 -7.80 18.29 8.24
CA MET A 592 -6.35 18.48 8.20
C MET A 592 -5.77 18.06 6.86
N GLN A 593 -6.15 16.88 6.34
CA GLN A 593 -5.74 16.41 5.01
C GLN A 593 -6.14 17.41 3.92
N GLY A 594 -7.38 17.91 3.94
CA GLY A 594 -7.86 18.89 2.97
C GLY A 594 -7.13 20.22 3.04
N ALA A 595 -6.80 20.71 4.26
CA ALA A 595 -6.05 21.93 4.46
C ALA A 595 -4.59 21.79 3.95
N ILE A 596 -3.94 20.67 4.22
CA ILE A 596 -2.58 20.36 3.74
C ILE A 596 -2.57 20.16 2.22
N GLN A 597 -3.61 19.54 1.65
CA GLN A 597 -3.72 19.30 0.21
C GLN A 597 -3.56 20.54 -0.65
N LYS A 598 -3.92 21.71 -0.13
CA LYS A 598 -3.72 22.99 -0.83
C LYS A 598 -2.26 23.30 -1.13
N TRP A 599 -1.34 22.71 -0.38
CA TRP A 599 0.10 22.91 -0.51
C TRP A 599 0.83 21.68 -1.09
N VAL A 600 0.08 20.71 -1.61
CA VAL A 600 0.61 19.52 -2.29
C VAL A 600 0.03 19.49 -3.70
N ASP A 601 0.87 19.69 -4.70
CA ASP A 601 0.41 19.78 -6.10
C ASP A 601 -0.06 18.44 -6.69
N HIS A 602 0.53 17.31 -6.30
CA HIS A 602 -0.06 15.99 -6.56
C HIS A 602 -1.15 15.67 -5.51
N SER A 603 -1.10 14.52 -4.90
CA SER A 603 -2.08 14.07 -3.93
C SER A 603 -1.41 13.56 -2.64
N ILE A 604 -2.22 13.07 -1.72
CA ILE A 604 -1.82 12.56 -0.42
C ILE A 604 -2.32 11.14 -0.28
N SER A 605 -1.42 10.20 -0.01
CA SER A 605 -1.80 8.86 0.43
C SER A 605 -2.09 8.88 1.92
N VAL A 606 -3.33 8.61 2.28
CA VAL A 606 -3.79 8.60 3.66
C VAL A 606 -4.88 7.56 3.84
N THR A 607 -4.89 6.92 5.01
CA THR A 607 -5.93 5.98 5.40
C THR A 607 -6.58 6.43 6.70
N VAL A 608 -7.90 6.55 6.70
CA VAL A 608 -8.68 6.75 7.92
C VAL A 608 -8.96 5.38 8.52
N ASN A 609 -8.26 5.05 9.60
CA ASN A 609 -8.47 3.79 10.32
C ASN A 609 -9.61 3.94 11.30
N LEU A 610 -10.56 3.01 11.25
CA LEU A 610 -11.76 3.02 12.07
C LEU A 610 -11.86 1.72 12.87
N PRO A 611 -12.34 1.78 14.13
CA PRO A 611 -12.64 0.58 14.90
C PRO A 611 -13.70 -0.29 14.22
N ASN A 612 -13.75 -1.57 14.60
CA ASN A 612 -14.68 -2.52 14.00
C ASN A 612 -16.17 -2.18 14.23
N ASP A 613 -16.51 -1.48 15.31
CA ASP A 613 -17.87 -1.19 15.76
C ASP A 613 -18.49 0.10 15.18
N VAL A 614 -17.84 0.75 14.23
CA VAL A 614 -18.38 1.93 13.55
C VAL A 614 -19.43 1.55 12.50
N ASP A 615 -20.42 2.41 12.32
CA ASP A 615 -21.47 2.27 11.32
C ASP A 615 -21.11 2.90 9.95
N GLU A 616 -21.92 2.58 8.94
CA GLU A 616 -21.76 3.13 7.58
C GLU A 616 -22.03 4.64 7.53
N ALA A 617 -22.84 5.18 8.45
CA ALA A 617 -23.16 6.59 8.50
C ALA A 617 -21.91 7.44 8.79
N LEU A 618 -21.01 6.96 9.64
CA LEU A 618 -19.72 7.62 9.88
C LEU A 618 -18.83 7.61 8.63
N VAL A 619 -18.78 6.48 7.91
CA VAL A 619 -18.01 6.39 6.64
C VAL A 619 -18.54 7.37 5.62
N ASN A 620 -19.86 7.46 5.45
CA ASN A 620 -20.49 8.46 4.59
C ASN A 620 -20.12 9.90 4.99
N LYS A 621 -20.20 10.21 6.28
CA LYS A 621 -19.87 11.54 6.82
C LYS A 621 -18.42 11.91 6.53
N LEU A 622 -17.49 10.97 6.71
CA LEU A 622 -16.06 11.18 6.46
C LEU A 622 -15.76 11.43 4.96
N TYR A 623 -16.36 10.66 4.06
CA TYR A 623 -16.19 10.87 2.62
C TYR A 623 -16.78 12.22 2.14
N VAL A 624 -17.96 12.59 2.62
CA VAL A 624 -18.58 13.89 2.30
C VAL A 624 -17.73 15.05 2.81
N GLU A 625 -17.19 14.91 4.03
CA GLU A 625 -16.27 15.91 4.60
C GLU A 625 -14.97 16.00 3.80
N ALA A 626 -14.40 14.85 3.35
CA ALA A 626 -13.22 14.84 2.50
C ALA A 626 -13.44 15.61 1.19
N TRP A 627 -14.57 15.39 0.54
CA TRP A 627 -14.93 16.15 -0.66
C TRP A 627 -15.07 17.66 -0.38
N ARG A 628 -15.78 18.03 0.69
CA ARG A 628 -16.00 19.45 1.07
C ARG A 628 -14.72 20.16 1.49
N SER A 629 -13.80 19.43 2.11
CA SER A 629 -12.50 19.96 2.56
C SER A 629 -11.48 20.11 1.44
N GLY A 630 -11.78 19.61 0.21
CA GLY A 630 -10.88 19.71 -0.93
C GLY A 630 -9.81 18.62 -0.98
N CYS A 631 -10.03 17.49 -0.33
CA CYS A 631 -9.19 16.30 -0.51
C CYS A 631 -9.26 15.82 -1.96
N LYS A 632 -8.16 15.31 -2.49
CA LYS A 632 -8.09 14.70 -3.82
C LYS A 632 -8.46 13.20 -3.80
N GLY A 633 -8.34 12.55 -2.66
CA GLY A 633 -8.72 11.18 -2.45
C GLY A 633 -8.92 10.88 -0.97
N CYS A 634 -9.59 9.78 -0.68
CA CYS A 634 -9.78 9.32 0.69
C CYS A 634 -9.92 7.79 0.69
N THR A 635 -9.19 7.13 1.56
CA THR A 635 -9.29 5.70 1.81
C THR A 635 -9.71 5.46 3.25
N ILE A 636 -10.67 4.59 3.45
CA ILE A 636 -11.15 4.20 4.78
C ILE A 636 -10.85 2.73 4.99
N TYR A 637 -10.30 2.41 6.16
CA TYR A 637 -10.08 1.05 6.61
C TYR A 637 -10.75 0.83 7.96
N ARG A 638 -11.69 -0.12 8.04
CA ARG A 638 -12.32 -0.54 9.28
C ARG A 638 -11.66 -1.83 9.76
N ASP A 639 -11.31 -1.90 11.05
CA ASP A 639 -10.71 -3.09 11.65
C ASP A 639 -11.55 -4.33 11.35
N GLY A 640 -10.89 -5.40 10.89
CA GLY A 640 -11.56 -6.66 10.53
C GLY A 640 -12.26 -6.66 9.17
N SER A 641 -12.21 -5.58 8.39
CA SER A 641 -12.78 -5.55 7.03
C SER A 641 -11.96 -6.35 6.00
N ARG A 642 -10.70 -6.65 6.31
CA ARG A 642 -9.83 -7.53 5.51
C ARG A 642 -9.12 -8.54 6.40
N SER A 643 -8.96 -9.77 5.94
CA SER A 643 -8.12 -10.77 6.60
C SER A 643 -6.63 -10.42 6.44
N GLY A 644 -5.87 -10.48 7.53
CA GLY A 644 -4.40 -10.37 7.50
C GLY A 644 -3.80 -9.03 7.91
N VAL A 645 -4.57 -8.08 8.44
CA VAL A 645 -4.06 -6.83 9.03
C VAL A 645 -4.01 -6.96 10.55
N MET A 646 -3.05 -6.28 11.20
CA MET A 646 -2.87 -6.32 12.66
C MET A 646 -4.18 -6.06 13.41
N ILE A 647 -4.55 -6.97 14.30
CA ILE A 647 -5.76 -6.86 15.12
C ILE A 647 -5.38 -6.14 16.42
N ALA A 648 -5.98 -4.99 16.69
CA ALA A 648 -5.93 -4.39 18.01
C ALA A 648 -6.83 -5.22 18.96
N VAL A 649 -6.26 -5.74 20.04
CA VAL A 649 -7.06 -6.44 21.07
C VAL A 649 -7.87 -5.40 21.83
N SER A 650 -9.13 -5.20 21.45
CA SER A 650 -10.03 -4.28 22.14
C SER A 650 -10.55 -4.88 23.45
N LYS A 651 -10.90 -4.00 24.42
CA LYS A 651 -11.53 -4.44 25.69
C LYS A 651 -12.87 -5.18 25.49
N LYS A 652 -13.53 -5.02 24.32
CA LYS A 652 -14.79 -5.70 23.98
C LYS A 652 -14.56 -7.14 23.51
N ASP A 653 -13.45 -7.42 22.84
CA ASP A 653 -13.12 -8.79 22.43
C ASP A 653 -12.75 -9.65 23.64
N LYS A 654 -12.14 -9.05 24.68
CA LYS A 654 -11.97 -9.72 25.97
C LYS A 654 -13.31 -10.09 26.63
N LYS A 655 -14.31 -9.21 26.59
CA LYS A 655 -15.65 -9.53 27.14
C LYS A 655 -16.39 -10.60 26.33
N LYS A 656 -16.12 -10.72 25.04
CA LYS A 656 -16.70 -11.77 24.20
C LYS A 656 -15.97 -13.09 24.42
N ALA A 657 -14.63 -13.05 24.45
CA ALA A 657 -13.80 -14.20 24.83
C ALA A 657 -14.02 -14.65 26.28
N ASP A 658 -14.22 -13.72 27.20
CA ASP A 658 -14.55 -14.02 28.60
C ASP A 658 -16.00 -14.54 28.76
N LYS A 659 -16.97 -14.06 27.95
CA LYS A 659 -18.32 -14.65 27.89
C LYS A 659 -18.32 -16.02 27.22
N GLU A 660 -17.53 -16.21 26.17
CA GLU A 660 -17.35 -17.54 25.55
C GLU A 660 -16.61 -18.48 26.51
N LYS A 661 -15.68 -17.97 27.32
CA LYS A 661 -15.05 -18.74 28.43
C LYS A 661 -15.97 -19.00 29.60
N GLU A 662 -16.91 -18.10 29.92
CA GLU A 662 -17.93 -18.35 30.95
C GLU A 662 -18.97 -19.37 30.47
N VAL A 663 -19.37 -19.35 29.20
CA VAL A 663 -20.26 -20.36 28.61
C VAL A 663 -19.54 -21.70 28.47
N ALA A 664 -18.21 -21.69 28.23
CA ALA A 664 -17.42 -22.93 28.22
C ALA A 664 -17.08 -23.47 29.62
N LYS A 665 -17.21 -22.67 30.68
CA LYS A 665 -16.99 -23.14 32.07
C LYS A 665 -18.13 -24.00 32.64
N ASP A 666 -19.32 -23.94 32.04
CA ASP A 666 -20.46 -24.78 32.46
C ASP A 666 -20.56 -26.11 31.69
N MET A 667 -19.67 -26.39 30.76
CA MET A 667 -19.50 -27.72 30.21
C MET A 667 -18.36 -28.45 30.95
N PRO A 668 -18.55 -29.68 31.43
CA PRO A 668 -17.49 -30.42 32.07
C PRO A 668 -16.36 -30.69 31.08
N VAL A 669 -15.25 -29.96 31.23
CA VAL A 669 -14.03 -30.24 30.49
C VAL A 669 -13.50 -31.60 30.97
N LYS A 670 -13.73 -32.65 30.19
CA LYS A 670 -13.04 -33.89 30.37
C LYS A 670 -11.57 -33.66 29.95
N PRO A 671 -10.58 -34.14 30.72
CA PRO A 671 -9.18 -34.01 30.34
C PRO A 671 -8.97 -34.66 28.95
N LEU A 672 -8.15 -34.03 28.11
CA LEU A 672 -7.64 -34.59 26.86
C LEU A 672 -7.11 -36.01 27.17
N HIS A 673 -7.72 -37.01 26.56
CA HIS A 673 -7.25 -38.38 26.73
C HIS A 673 -5.84 -38.52 26.19
N ASN A 674 -4.99 -39.21 26.95
CA ASN A 674 -3.65 -39.57 26.55
C ASN A 674 -3.66 -40.20 25.15
N VAL A 675 -2.69 -39.84 24.31
CA VAL A 675 -2.47 -40.47 23.01
C VAL A 675 -2.40 -41.99 23.20
N VAL A 676 -3.34 -42.70 22.60
CA VAL A 676 -3.33 -44.17 22.67
C VAL A 676 -2.14 -44.63 21.83
N GLU A 677 -1.19 -45.33 22.42
CA GLU A 677 0.01 -45.84 21.72
C GLU A 677 -0.34 -46.74 20.52
N VAL A 678 -1.49 -47.38 20.55
CA VAL A 678 -1.97 -48.30 19.45
C VAL A 678 -3.39 -47.87 19.08
N ARG A 679 -3.57 -47.47 17.84
CA ARG A 679 -4.90 -47.19 17.29
C ARG A 679 -5.83 -48.43 17.41
N PRO A 680 -7.05 -48.28 17.98
CA PRO A 680 -8.03 -49.37 18.03
C PRO A 680 -8.36 -49.91 16.60
N LYS A 681 -8.73 -51.18 16.52
CA LYS A 681 -9.09 -51.78 15.25
C LYS A 681 -10.31 -51.13 14.62
N GLU A 682 -11.28 -50.71 15.43
CA GLU A 682 -12.52 -50.05 15.02
C GLU A 682 -12.65 -48.72 15.73
N LEU A 683 -13.10 -47.68 15.02
CA LEU A 683 -13.46 -46.40 15.56
C LEU A 683 -14.87 -46.01 15.09
N GLU A 684 -15.70 -45.46 15.97
CA GLU A 684 -16.93 -44.82 15.55
C GLU A 684 -16.60 -43.68 14.59
N CYS A 685 -17.49 -43.42 13.64
CA CYS A 685 -17.21 -42.44 12.58
C CYS A 685 -18.40 -41.53 12.31
N ASP A 686 -18.18 -40.25 12.29
CA ASP A 686 -19.09 -39.25 11.72
C ASP A 686 -18.74 -38.96 10.27
N VAL A 687 -19.77 -38.86 9.42
CA VAL A 687 -19.61 -38.54 8.00
C VAL A 687 -20.03 -37.13 7.72
N VAL A 688 -19.08 -36.27 7.38
CA VAL A 688 -19.27 -34.87 7.06
C VAL A 688 -19.13 -34.63 5.56
N ARG A 689 -20.11 -33.95 4.96
CA ARG A 689 -20.06 -33.57 3.55
C ARG A 689 -19.87 -32.08 3.44
N PHE A 690 -18.96 -31.70 2.56
CA PHE A 690 -18.66 -30.29 2.29
C PHE A 690 -18.36 -30.07 0.82
N GLN A 691 -18.32 -28.82 0.41
CA GLN A 691 -17.99 -28.44 -0.94
C GLN A 691 -16.71 -27.60 -0.94
N ASN A 692 -15.76 -28.00 -1.79
CA ASN A 692 -14.54 -27.26 -2.01
C ASN A 692 -14.34 -27.06 -3.52
N ASN A 693 -14.14 -25.83 -3.97
CA ASN A 693 -13.97 -25.45 -5.39
C ASN A 693 -15.05 -26.02 -6.34
N LYS A 694 -16.31 -26.04 -5.91
CA LYS A 694 -17.46 -26.65 -6.61
C LYS A 694 -17.48 -28.17 -6.67
N GLU A 695 -16.46 -28.84 -6.18
CA GLU A 695 -16.42 -30.29 -6.04
C GLU A 695 -17.06 -30.69 -4.70
N LYS A 696 -17.75 -31.81 -4.72
CA LYS A 696 -18.37 -32.39 -3.50
C LYS A 696 -17.37 -33.36 -2.87
N TRP A 697 -17.13 -33.12 -1.59
CA TRP A 697 -16.23 -33.91 -0.77
C TRP A 697 -16.95 -34.57 0.38
N VAL A 698 -16.42 -35.69 0.83
CA VAL A 698 -16.85 -36.38 2.03
C VAL A 698 -15.65 -36.59 2.96
N ALA A 699 -15.87 -36.34 4.24
CA ALA A 699 -14.91 -36.59 5.30
C ALA A 699 -15.46 -37.67 6.23
N PHE A 700 -14.66 -38.64 6.59
CA PHE A 700 -14.90 -39.65 7.58
C PHE A 700 -14.08 -39.33 8.81
N VAL A 701 -14.74 -38.86 9.86
CA VAL A 701 -14.09 -38.45 11.10
C VAL A 701 -14.17 -39.58 12.09
N GLY A 702 -13.08 -40.31 12.26
CA GLY A 702 -12.97 -41.41 13.23
C GLY A 702 -12.92 -40.85 14.65
N LEU A 703 -13.73 -41.36 15.55
CA LEU A 703 -13.89 -40.88 16.92
C LEU A 703 -13.33 -41.93 17.91
N LEU A 704 -12.52 -41.46 18.87
CA LEU A 704 -12.11 -42.20 20.02
C LEU A 704 -12.77 -41.61 21.27
N ASP A 705 -13.59 -42.39 21.98
CA ASP A 705 -14.37 -41.91 23.14
C ASP A 705 -15.20 -40.65 22.86
N GLY A 706 -15.68 -40.52 21.62
CA GLY A 706 -16.49 -39.39 21.17
C GLY A 706 -15.73 -38.16 20.71
N TYR A 707 -14.40 -38.19 20.68
CA TYR A 707 -13.55 -37.10 20.19
C TYR A 707 -12.88 -37.45 18.85
N PRO A 708 -12.69 -36.47 17.93
CA PRO A 708 -11.99 -36.69 16.67
C PRO A 708 -10.57 -37.25 16.91
N TYR A 709 -10.28 -38.39 16.28
CA TYR A 709 -9.00 -39.08 16.39
C TYR A 709 -8.25 -39.13 15.04
N GLU A 710 -8.98 -39.37 13.97
CA GLU A 710 -8.42 -39.43 12.60
C GLU A 710 -9.46 -38.93 11.60
N ILE A 711 -9.02 -38.52 10.41
CA ILE A 711 -9.87 -38.04 9.35
C ILE A 711 -9.38 -38.60 7.99
N PHE A 712 -10.31 -39.11 7.19
CA PHE A 712 -10.11 -39.49 5.80
C PHE A 712 -10.99 -38.61 4.94
N THR A 713 -10.48 -38.07 3.84
CA THR A 713 -11.25 -37.24 2.92
C THR A 713 -11.10 -37.70 1.49
N GLY A 714 -12.20 -37.63 0.74
CA GLY A 714 -12.19 -37.95 -0.67
C GLY A 714 -13.30 -37.25 -1.43
N LEU A 715 -13.19 -37.24 -2.76
CA LEU A 715 -14.26 -36.73 -3.62
C LEU A 715 -15.50 -37.61 -3.49
N GLN A 716 -16.66 -36.97 -3.37
CA GLN A 716 -17.93 -37.70 -3.45
C GLN A 716 -18.37 -37.78 -4.90
N ASP A 717 -17.97 -38.83 -5.58
CA ASP A 717 -18.28 -39.08 -6.98
C ASP A 717 -18.66 -40.55 -7.16
N ASP A 718 -19.60 -40.82 -8.05
CA ASP A 718 -20.05 -42.17 -8.33
C ASP A 718 -19.17 -42.93 -9.35
N GLU A 719 -18.27 -42.23 -10.08
CA GLU A 719 -17.39 -42.80 -11.11
C GLU A 719 -15.91 -42.88 -10.68
N GLU A 720 -15.37 -41.86 -10.02
CA GLU A 720 -13.93 -41.81 -9.64
C GLU A 720 -13.71 -41.53 -8.14
N GLY A 721 -14.76 -41.42 -7.34
CA GLY A 721 -14.71 -41.03 -5.93
C GLY A 721 -15.39 -42.00 -4.99
N ILE A 722 -15.75 -41.54 -3.82
CA ILE A 722 -16.41 -42.34 -2.81
C ILE A 722 -17.93 -42.26 -3.01
N ALA A 723 -18.51 -43.39 -3.50
CA ALA A 723 -19.96 -43.54 -3.65
C ALA A 723 -20.62 -43.87 -2.31
N LEU A 724 -21.21 -42.82 -1.66
CA LEU A 724 -21.88 -42.98 -0.35
C LEU A 724 -23.29 -42.37 -0.36
N PRO A 725 -24.35 -43.12 0.02
CA PRO A 725 -25.70 -42.58 0.08
C PRO A 725 -25.78 -41.33 0.98
N LYS A 726 -26.49 -40.29 0.52
CA LYS A 726 -26.60 -39.01 1.25
C LYS A 726 -27.19 -39.13 2.66
N THR A 727 -27.89 -40.21 2.94
CA THR A 727 -28.53 -40.49 4.23
C THR A 727 -27.56 -41.04 5.29
N VAL A 728 -26.36 -41.45 4.87
CA VAL A 728 -25.36 -42.02 5.79
C VAL A 728 -24.59 -40.86 6.43
N THR A 729 -24.75 -40.68 7.72
CA THR A 729 -24.07 -39.66 8.51
C THR A 729 -23.17 -40.22 9.61
N LYS A 730 -23.28 -41.52 9.87
CA LYS A 730 -22.51 -42.23 10.91
C LYS A 730 -22.13 -43.64 10.44
N GLY A 731 -21.08 -44.17 11.03
CA GLY A 731 -20.61 -45.54 10.76
C GLY A 731 -19.41 -45.89 11.63
N LYS A 732 -18.58 -46.80 11.13
CA LYS A 732 -17.32 -47.22 11.76
C LYS A 732 -16.19 -47.26 10.77
N ILE A 733 -14.98 -46.80 11.18
CA ILE A 733 -13.76 -47.01 10.42
C ILE A 733 -13.03 -48.22 10.98
N ILE A 734 -12.82 -49.23 10.12
CA ILE A 734 -12.21 -50.50 10.50
C ILE A 734 -10.83 -50.59 9.85
N LYS A 735 -9.80 -50.77 10.65
CA LYS A 735 -8.42 -51.00 10.18
C LYS A 735 -8.28 -52.48 9.81
N GLN A 736 -7.90 -52.73 8.59
CA GLN A 736 -7.53 -54.05 8.06
C GLN A 736 -6.01 -54.17 7.87
N ILE A 737 -5.48 -55.37 8.00
CA ILE A 737 -4.10 -55.65 7.66
C ILE A 737 -4.16 -56.70 6.53
N GLU A 738 -3.66 -56.30 5.37
CA GLU A 738 -3.64 -57.20 4.20
C GLU A 738 -2.52 -58.26 4.33
N PRO A 739 -2.60 -59.35 3.55
CA PRO A 739 -1.62 -60.44 3.63
C PRO A 739 -0.18 -60.01 3.32
N ASP A 740 0.01 -58.90 2.62
CA ASP A 740 1.31 -58.29 2.34
C ASP A 740 1.81 -57.33 3.47
N GLY A 741 1.06 -57.21 4.56
CA GLY A 741 1.38 -56.36 5.72
C GLY A 741 0.95 -54.89 5.58
N LYS A 742 0.35 -54.49 4.47
CA LYS A 742 -0.18 -53.14 4.27
C LYS A 742 -1.42 -52.90 5.10
N ARG A 743 -1.61 -51.66 5.48
CA ARG A 743 -2.78 -51.21 6.25
C ARG A 743 -3.81 -50.63 5.29
N ARG A 744 -5.05 -51.12 5.39
CA ARG A 744 -6.21 -50.62 4.69
C ARG A 744 -7.24 -50.16 5.72
N TYR A 745 -7.99 -49.11 5.42
CA TYR A 745 -9.07 -48.61 6.26
C TYR A 745 -10.37 -48.67 5.49
N ASP A 746 -11.37 -49.29 6.07
CA ASP A 746 -12.68 -49.52 5.47
C ASP A 746 -13.73 -48.77 6.28
N PHE A 747 -14.74 -48.19 5.60
CA PHE A 747 -15.87 -47.55 6.27
C PHE A 747 -17.09 -48.45 6.21
N GLN A 748 -17.64 -48.85 7.36
CA GLN A 748 -18.81 -49.69 7.47
C GLN A 748 -19.98 -48.90 8.06
N PHE A 749 -21.18 -49.04 7.44
CA PHE A 749 -22.41 -48.40 7.91
C PHE A 749 -23.59 -49.34 7.76
N GLU A 750 -24.69 -49.09 8.49
CA GLU A 750 -25.95 -49.78 8.32
C GLU A 750 -26.84 -49.02 7.34
N ASN A 751 -27.37 -49.73 6.35
CA ASN A 751 -28.35 -49.20 5.41
C ASN A 751 -29.73 -49.16 6.02
N LYS A 752 -30.70 -48.50 5.35
CA LYS A 752 -32.10 -48.34 5.84
C LYS A 752 -32.82 -49.68 6.13
N ARG A 753 -32.29 -50.82 5.71
CA ARG A 753 -32.85 -52.15 5.94
C ARG A 753 -32.09 -52.94 7.01
N GLY A 754 -31.15 -52.27 7.74
CA GLY A 754 -30.34 -52.91 8.77
C GLY A 754 -29.18 -53.77 8.29
N TYR A 755 -28.85 -53.77 6.98
CA TYR A 755 -27.71 -54.52 6.46
C TYR A 755 -26.44 -53.69 6.55
N LYS A 756 -25.36 -54.31 7.00
CA LYS A 756 -24.03 -53.69 7.03
C LYS A 756 -23.46 -53.63 5.60
N THR A 757 -23.08 -52.43 5.22
CA THR A 757 -22.44 -52.15 3.94
C THR A 757 -21.05 -51.58 4.21
N THR A 758 -20.05 -52.01 3.42
CA THR A 758 -18.67 -51.56 3.59
C THR A 758 -18.19 -50.84 2.33
N VAL A 759 -17.56 -49.70 2.53
CA VAL A 759 -16.75 -49.00 1.53
C VAL A 759 -15.29 -49.34 1.84
N GLU A 760 -14.64 -50.03 0.92
CA GLU A 760 -13.25 -50.47 1.11
C GLU A 760 -12.25 -49.44 0.64
N GLY A 761 -11.16 -49.27 1.41
CA GLY A 761 -10.02 -48.45 0.99
C GLY A 761 -10.26 -46.94 1.05
N LEU A 762 -10.55 -46.42 2.24
CA LEU A 762 -10.63 -44.98 2.48
C LEU A 762 -9.30 -44.28 2.20
#